data_745dd45f19ec4414239b2c9e6bbf7d35
#
_entry.id   745dd45f19ec4414239b2c9e6bbf7d35
#
_cell.length_a   1.000
_cell.length_b   1.000
_cell.length_c   1.000
_cell.angle_alpha   90.00
_cell.angle_beta   90.00
_cell.angle_gamma   90.00
#
_symmetry.space_group_name_H-M   'P 1'
#
loop_
_entity.id
_entity.type
_entity.pdbx_description
1 polymer ?
#
loop_
_entity_poly.entity_id
_entity_poly.type
_entity_poly.pdbx_seq_one_letter_code
_entity_poly.pdbx_strand_id
1 'polypeptide(L)'
;MKYYCEDSQQVLQELNSQKSGLTEKEAAERLLQNGANELKAAKGKSLLRRFAEQVADPMIVILLAAAAISGVLAVLENDSFADVIIILAVVLINAVLGVYQESKAEKAIEALQDMAAATSKVVRDGKMSSILSKDLVVGDIICLEAGDAVPADARILESASLKAEEAALTGESVPVTKLIDQIFLADGERDVPLGDRKNMVYMGSTIVYGRAVAVVTATGMDTEMGKIADALSQAQEGQTPLQRKLTQLSKVLTKLVIGICVLVFAIQMIRAGSLNFEVALNSFMIAVSLAVAAIPEGLAAVVTVVLSIGVTNMSKRNAIIRRLTAVETLGCAQVICSDKTGTLTQNQMTVVDSFGVKEQELSAAMALCSDAELDADGSVTGEPTEAALVAWASRIGQDKNLLKQSMPRVLEAPFDSGRKMMSTVHKRKDDYIQFTKGAPDVVLTRCGFYLEDGQLLPMTEEYRKKVLQANKSMADRALRVLACGQRVWTKKPESEDADLLEQELCFLGLCGMIDPVRPEVKAAIDECREAGIRPVMITGDHVDTAAAIAKELGILQDGSLAVTGAELEKMDDAEFAEKFRNISVYARVQPEHKTRIVNAWRNAGYVTAMTGDGVNDAPSIKAADIGIGMGITGTDVTKNVADMVLADDNFATIVGAVEEGRRIYDNIRKAIQFLLGSNMSEVLSIFFATLLGFTILQPVHLLWINLVTDCFPALALGTEKAEPDIMKRRPRDAKAGIFADGMGFDIAYQGFLVTALVMVSYFIGHFMETGEWTITNSAHGTTMAFVTMSMAEIFHSMNMRSQRGSIFKLGSKNWLLLGAAVVSLLATTAVCEIPLLAGAFGFTSVEPAEYLVALLLSVLVVPIVELVKWIQRRSAKHED
;
A
#
# COMPACT_ATOMS: atom_id res chain seq x y z
N MET A 1 -10.29 -38.45 9.51
CA MET A 1 -10.93 -39.22 8.41
C MET A 1 -10.14 -39.01 7.15
N LYS A 2 -10.23 -39.95 6.20
CA LYS A 2 -9.44 -39.91 4.94
C LYS A 2 -10.39 -39.67 3.77
N TYR A 3 -10.95 -38.46 3.70
CA TYR A 3 -11.95 -38.08 2.68
C TYR A 3 -11.52 -38.32 1.23
N TYR A 4 -10.21 -38.39 0.96
CA TYR A 4 -9.67 -38.75 -0.37
C TYR A 4 -9.87 -40.22 -0.70
N CYS A 5 -10.07 -41.13 0.29
CA CYS A 5 -10.34 -42.52 0.12
C CYS A 5 -11.84 -42.87 0.03
N GLU A 6 -12.74 -41.87 0.12
CA GLU A 6 -14.17 -42.05 0.18
C GLU A 6 -14.86 -41.53 -1.10
N ASP A 7 -16.01 -42.12 -1.44
CA ASP A 7 -16.84 -41.61 -2.52
C ASP A 7 -17.42 -40.24 -2.19
N SER A 8 -17.60 -39.39 -3.17
CA SER A 8 -18.08 -38.03 -3.01
C SER A 8 -19.42 -37.91 -2.28
N GLN A 9 -20.33 -38.92 -2.47
CA GLN A 9 -21.62 -38.95 -1.79
C GLN A 9 -21.46 -39.33 -0.29
N GLN A 10 -20.54 -40.22 0.02
CA GLN A 10 -20.23 -40.59 1.41
C GLN A 10 -19.66 -39.44 2.18
N VAL A 11 -18.72 -38.68 1.54
CA VAL A 11 -18.12 -37.46 2.15
C VAL A 11 -19.21 -36.45 2.48
N LEU A 12 -20.15 -36.18 1.57
CA LEU A 12 -21.27 -35.26 1.83
C LEU A 12 -22.13 -35.73 3.01
N GLN A 13 -22.42 -37.03 3.12
CA GLN A 13 -23.20 -37.58 4.24
C GLN A 13 -22.46 -37.47 5.57
N GLU A 14 -21.17 -37.78 5.62
CA GLU A 14 -20.35 -37.67 6.84
C GLU A 14 -20.21 -36.23 7.33
N LEU A 15 -20.11 -35.29 6.40
CA LEU A 15 -20.05 -33.87 6.70
C LEU A 15 -21.42 -33.25 6.99
N ASN A 16 -22.51 -34.05 6.97
CA ASN A 16 -23.89 -33.57 7.05
C ASN A 16 -24.12 -32.38 6.11
N SER A 17 -23.73 -32.53 4.84
CA SER A 17 -23.85 -31.52 3.78
C SER A 17 -24.58 -32.09 2.57
N GLN A 18 -24.95 -31.22 1.65
CA GLN A 18 -25.62 -31.59 0.41
C GLN A 18 -25.15 -30.72 -0.77
N LYS A 19 -25.38 -31.15 -2.00
CA LYS A 19 -24.95 -30.37 -3.20
C LYS A 19 -25.55 -28.94 -3.28
N SER A 20 -26.71 -28.71 -2.66
CA SER A 20 -27.31 -27.38 -2.53
C SER A 20 -26.69 -26.52 -1.42
N GLY A 21 -25.66 -27.03 -0.75
CA GLY A 21 -24.98 -26.37 0.37
C GLY A 21 -25.71 -26.44 1.71
N LEU A 22 -25.09 -25.88 2.71
CA LEU A 22 -25.66 -25.70 4.04
C LEU A 22 -26.68 -24.56 4.02
N THR A 23 -27.58 -24.54 5.01
CA THR A 23 -28.40 -23.36 5.26
C THR A 23 -27.55 -22.29 6.00
N GLU A 24 -27.89 -21.00 5.81
CA GLU A 24 -27.23 -19.90 6.51
C GLU A 24 -27.18 -20.12 8.04
N LYS A 25 -28.25 -20.69 8.61
CA LYS A 25 -28.35 -20.98 10.03
C LYS A 25 -27.35 -22.06 10.49
N GLU A 26 -27.28 -23.16 9.73
CA GLU A 26 -26.34 -24.24 10.02
C GLU A 26 -24.89 -23.78 9.88
N ALA A 27 -24.59 -22.97 8.88
CA ALA A 27 -23.26 -22.38 8.69
C ALA A 27 -22.89 -21.49 9.88
N ALA A 28 -23.81 -20.64 10.36
CA ALA A 28 -23.58 -19.79 11.53
C ALA A 28 -23.36 -20.59 12.81
N GLU A 29 -24.12 -21.68 13.01
CA GLU A 29 -23.95 -22.59 14.15
C GLU A 29 -22.58 -23.30 14.12
N ARG A 30 -22.14 -23.78 12.94
CA ARG A 30 -20.83 -24.40 12.76
C ARG A 30 -19.68 -23.41 12.95
N LEU A 31 -19.85 -22.18 12.51
CA LEU A 31 -18.85 -21.11 12.70
C LEU A 31 -18.65 -20.81 14.21
N LEU A 32 -19.73 -20.80 14.99
CA LEU A 32 -19.64 -20.62 16.43
C LEU A 32 -18.98 -21.81 17.14
N GLN A 33 -19.17 -23.04 16.63
CA GLN A 33 -18.59 -24.25 17.22
C GLN A 33 -17.12 -24.45 16.87
N ASN A 34 -16.75 -24.27 15.60
CA ASN A 34 -15.43 -24.60 15.07
C ASN A 34 -14.48 -23.39 15.00
N GLY A 35 -15.02 -22.16 15.12
CA GLY A 35 -14.26 -20.93 14.96
C GLY A 35 -14.07 -20.53 13.49
N ALA A 36 -13.44 -19.38 13.27
CA ALA A 36 -13.19 -18.83 11.95
C ALA A 36 -12.14 -19.65 11.18
N ASN A 37 -12.27 -19.67 9.86
CA ASN A 37 -11.28 -20.28 8.96
C ASN A 37 -10.05 -19.38 8.82
N GLU A 38 -9.25 -19.31 9.88
CA GLU A 38 -8.04 -18.51 9.97
C GLU A 38 -6.89 -19.33 10.54
N LEU A 39 -5.70 -19.12 10.00
CA LEU A 39 -4.48 -19.61 10.62
C LEU A 39 -4.20 -18.74 11.85
N LYS A 40 -4.00 -19.35 13.02
CA LYS A 40 -3.69 -18.61 14.23
C LYS A 40 -2.43 -17.79 14.00
N ALA A 41 -2.59 -16.48 13.89
CA ALA A 41 -1.47 -15.55 14.00
C ALA A 41 -0.75 -15.80 15.34
N ALA A 42 0.56 -15.59 15.39
CA ALA A 42 1.30 -15.61 16.64
C ALA A 42 0.57 -14.70 17.63
N LYS A 43 0.19 -15.25 18.79
CA LYS A 43 -0.53 -14.46 19.81
C LYS A 43 0.22 -13.17 20.06
N GLY A 44 -0.41 -12.03 19.84
CA GLY A 44 0.13 -10.73 20.17
C GLY A 44 0.65 -10.72 21.60
N LYS A 45 1.73 -9.99 21.84
CA LYS A 45 2.34 -9.91 23.19
C LYS A 45 1.30 -9.41 24.19
N SER A 46 1.17 -10.05 25.33
CA SER A 46 0.27 -9.57 26.38
C SER A 46 0.72 -8.20 26.89
N LEU A 47 -0.20 -7.38 27.38
CA LEU A 47 0.09 -6.05 27.94
C LEU A 47 1.17 -6.11 29.03
N LEU A 48 1.14 -7.14 29.87
CA LEU A 48 2.14 -7.38 30.92
C LEU A 48 3.53 -7.66 30.32
N ARG A 49 3.61 -8.43 29.26
CA ARG A 49 4.88 -8.71 28.57
C ARG A 49 5.46 -7.47 27.92
N ARG A 50 4.63 -6.66 27.26
CA ARG A 50 5.03 -5.37 26.69
C ARG A 50 5.53 -4.43 27.78
N PHE A 51 4.82 -4.32 28.88
CA PHE A 51 5.25 -3.53 30.02
C PHE A 51 6.61 -4.01 30.56
N ALA A 52 6.79 -5.31 30.72
CA ALA A 52 8.06 -5.88 31.13
C ALA A 52 9.20 -5.62 30.13
N GLU A 53 8.92 -5.69 28.82
CA GLU A 53 9.89 -5.36 27.77
C GLU A 53 10.25 -3.86 27.77
N GLN A 54 9.30 -2.96 28.04
CA GLN A 54 9.55 -1.53 28.22
C GLN A 54 10.43 -1.28 29.45
N VAL A 55 10.13 -1.90 30.59
CA VAL A 55 10.93 -1.75 31.82
C VAL A 55 12.31 -2.41 31.68
N ALA A 56 12.45 -3.43 30.83
CA ALA A 56 13.73 -4.06 30.52
C ALA A 56 14.58 -3.28 29.50
N ASP A 57 14.11 -2.12 29.02
CA ASP A 57 14.92 -1.24 28.20
C ASP A 57 16.21 -0.86 28.95
N PRO A 58 17.40 -0.93 28.30
CA PRO A 58 18.68 -0.64 28.96
C PRO A 58 18.72 0.71 29.68
N MET A 59 18.00 1.69 29.15
CA MET A 59 17.95 3.03 29.77
C MET A 59 17.14 3.05 31.06
N ILE A 60 15.96 2.42 31.03
CA ILE A 60 15.13 2.30 32.23
C ILE A 60 15.84 1.47 33.30
N VAL A 61 16.58 0.45 32.91
CA VAL A 61 17.42 -0.32 33.85
C VAL A 61 18.50 0.57 34.51
N ILE A 62 19.15 1.45 33.73
CA ILE A 62 20.13 2.41 34.28
C ILE A 62 19.46 3.38 35.26
N LEU A 63 18.25 3.89 34.91
CA LEU A 63 17.47 4.79 35.80
C LEU A 63 17.03 4.07 37.07
N LEU A 64 16.59 2.82 36.98
CA LEU A 64 16.25 2.02 38.16
C LEU A 64 17.46 1.74 39.05
N ALA A 65 18.63 1.52 38.43
CA ALA A 65 19.89 1.40 39.18
C ALA A 65 20.25 2.73 39.88
N ALA A 66 20.09 3.87 39.18
CA ALA A 66 20.30 5.20 39.78
C ALA A 66 19.33 5.46 40.94
N ALA A 67 18.02 5.13 40.74
CA ALA A 67 17.02 5.22 41.81
C ALA A 67 17.36 4.34 43.03
N ALA A 68 17.85 3.13 42.80
CA ALA A 68 18.27 2.22 43.89
C ALA A 68 19.48 2.81 44.66
N ILE A 69 20.48 3.34 43.93
CA ILE A 69 21.64 3.99 44.54
C ILE A 69 21.22 5.25 45.33
N SER A 70 20.39 6.11 44.74
CA SER A 70 19.83 7.29 45.40
C SER A 70 19.03 6.95 46.66
N GLY A 71 18.26 5.84 46.61
CA GLY A 71 17.51 5.34 47.76
C GLY A 71 18.39 4.81 48.89
N VAL A 72 19.50 4.16 48.57
CA VAL A 72 20.50 3.75 49.57
C VAL A 72 21.12 4.94 50.25
N LEU A 73 21.43 5.98 49.48
CA LEU A 73 21.99 7.23 50.04
C LEU A 73 20.98 7.98 50.88
N ALA A 74 19.73 8.13 50.44
CA ALA A 74 18.70 8.77 51.27
C ALA A 74 18.55 8.09 52.64
N VAL A 75 18.75 6.75 52.73
CA VAL A 75 18.79 6.01 54.00
C VAL A 75 20.04 6.33 54.78
N LEU A 76 21.21 6.38 54.15
CA LEU A 76 22.50 6.58 54.83
C LEU A 76 22.67 8.04 55.34
N GLU A 77 22.19 9.00 54.59
CA GLU A 77 22.34 10.45 54.87
C GLU A 77 21.12 11.03 55.57
N ASN A 78 20.09 10.22 55.77
CA ASN A 78 18.82 10.62 56.39
C ASN A 78 18.12 11.73 55.60
N ASP A 79 18.23 11.66 54.24
CA ASP A 79 17.70 12.62 53.29
C ASP A 79 16.34 12.19 52.72
N SER A 80 15.73 13.07 51.93
CA SER A 80 14.42 12.84 51.32
C SER A 80 14.45 11.77 50.22
N PHE A 81 13.40 10.90 50.16
CA PHE A 81 13.19 9.96 49.06
C PHE A 81 12.57 10.61 47.80
N ALA A 82 12.51 11.93 47.75
CA ALA A 82 11.83 12.63 46.65
C ALA A 82 12.36 12.24 45.29
N ASP A 83 13.68 12.21 45.10
CA ASP A 83 14.31 11.85 43.80
C ASP A 83 13.98 10.42 43.37
N VAL A 84 13.99 9.49 44.34
CA VAL A 84 13.66 8.09 44.07
C VAL A 84 12.20 7.97 43.61
N ILE A 85 11.28 8.64 44.31
CA ILE A 85 9.85 8.62 43.95
C ILE A 85 9.62 9.22 42.60
N ILE A 86 10.29 10.32 42.26
CA ILE A 86 10.14 11.00 40.96
C ILE A 86 10.68 10.12 39.83
N ILE A 87 11.87 9.55 39.97
CA ILE A 87 12.46 8.64 38.97
C ILE A 87 11.52 7.45 38.75
N LEU A 88 11.01 6.83 39.80
CA LEU A 88 10.08 5.70 39.66
C LEU A 88 8.74 6.12 39.02
N ALA A 89 8.22 7.30 39.36
CA ALA A 89 6.98 7.81 38.74
C ALA A 89 7.17 8.06 37.23
N VAL A 90 8.27 8.69 36.84
CA VAL A 90 8.58 8.95 35.44
C VAL A 90 8.82 7.65 34.68
N VAL A 91 9.55 6.68 35.24
CA VAL A 91 9.73 5.36 34.64
C VAL A 91 8.38 4.65 34.43
N LEU A 92 7.47 4.73 35.40
CA LEU A 92 6.14 4.16 35.29
C LEU A 92 5.32 4.83 34.17
N ILE A 93 5.33 6.17 34.13
CA ILE A 93 4.61 6.93 33.11
C ILE A 93 5.16 6.60 31.72
N ASN A 94 6.47 6.56 31.56
CA ASN A 94 7.12 6.24 30.28
C ASN A 94 6.78 4.81 29.82
N ALA A 95 6.86 3.82 30.71
CA ALA A 95 6.50 2.43 30.41
C ALA A 95 5.02 2.30 30.01
N VAL A 96 4.11 2.99 30.71
CA VAL A 96 2.66 2.97 30.38
C VAL A 96 2.41 3.63 29.03
N LEU A 97 3.04 4.78 28.77
CA LEU A 97 2.90 5.49 27.51
C LEU A 97 3.46 4.70 26.34
N GLY A 98 4.61 4.06 26.51
CA GLY A 98 5.21 3.15 25.52
C GLY A 98 4.29 1.98 25.18
N VAL A 99 3.72 1.31 26.16
CA VAL A 99 2.73 0.23 25.96
C VAL A 99 1.48 0.74 25.24
N TYR A 100 0.98 1.93 25.60
CA TYR A 100 -0.18 2.53 24.94
C TYR A 100 0.10 2.84 23.45
N GLN A 101 1.25 3.43 23.14
CA GLN A 101 1.66 3.77 21.77
C GLN A 101 1.83 2.50 20.93
N GLU A 102 2.52 1.47 21.45
CA GLU A 102 2.73 0.19 20.78
C GLU A 102 1.40 -0.52 20.51
N SER A 103 0.50 -0.59 21.51
CA SER A 103 -0.81 -1.19 21.38
C SER A 103 -1.70 -0.48 20.36
N LYS A 104 -1.63 0.85 20.29
CA LYS A 104 -2.40 1.63 19.31
C LYS A 104 -1.89 1.42 17.88
N ALA A 105 -0.57 1.34 17.70
CA ALA A 105 0.06 1.06 16.42
C ALA A 105 -0.31 -0.35 15.90
N GLU A 106 -0.25 -1.38 16.76
CA GLU A 106 -0.61 -2.76 16.42
C GLU A 106 -2.09 -2.87 16.01
N LYS A 107 -3.01 -2.31 16.79
CA LYS A 107 -4.45 -2.30 16.44
C LYS A 107 -4.75 -1.63 15.10
N ALA A 108 -3.99 -0.58 14.75
CA ALA A 108 -4.16 0.08 13.46
C ALA A 108 -3.67 -0.81 12.30
N ILE A 109 -2.61 -1.60 12.51
CA ILE A 109 -2.10 -2.58 11.53
C ILE A 109 -3.10 -3.74 11.37
N GLU A 110 -3.63 -4.28 12.48
CA GLU A 110 -4.63 -5.35 12.49
C GLU A 110 -5.90 -4.95 11.72
N ALA A 111 -6.42 -3.75 11.98
CA ALA A 111 -7.58 -3.21 11.26
C ALA A 111 -7.37 -3.08 9.74
N LEU A 112 -6.12 -2.88 9.29
CA LEU A 112 -5.77 -2.82 7.87
C LEU A 112 -5.72 -4.21 7.22
N GLN A 113 -5.26 -5.22 7.95
CA GLN A 113 -5.27 -6.61 7.48
C GLN A 113 -6.71 -7.11 7.27
N ASP A 114 -7.64 -6.74 8.14
CA ASP A 114 -9.06 -7.06 7.99
C ASP A 114 -9.71 -6.42 6.73
N MET A 115 -9.24 -5.26 6.28
CA MET A 115 -9.76 -4.61 5.06
C MET A 115 -9.34 -5.32 3.78
N ALA A 116 -8.28 -6.13 3.81
CA ALA A 116 -7.77 -6.92 2.68
C ALA A 116 -8.24 -8.39 2.72
N ALA A 117 -9.28 -8.70 3.50
CA ALA A 117 -9.75 -10.07 3.70
C ALA A 117 -10.23 -10.70 2.39
N ALA A 118 -9.78 -11.93 2.13
CA ALA A 118 -10.16 -12.70 0.96
C ALA A 118 -11.64 -13.09 1.01
N THR A 119 -12.28 -13.21 -0.14
CA THR A 119 -13.66 -13.69 -0.29
C THR A 119 -13.69 -15.03 -1.01
N SER A 120 -14.71 -15.84 -0.75
CA SER A 120 -14.92 -17.16 -1.36
C SER A 120 -16.33 -17.29 -1.91
N LYS A 121 -16.44 -17.91 -3.09
CA LYS A 121 -17.72 -18.24 -3.71
C LYS A 121 -18.27 -19.52 -3.09
N VAL A 122 -19.43 -19.44 -2.44
CA VAL A 122 -20.08 -20.59 -1.78
C VAL A 122 -21.49 -20.80 -2.29
N VAL A 123 -21.95 -22.03 -2.21
CA VAL A 123 -23.37 -22.37 -2.42
C VAL A 123 -24.00 -22.64 -1.05
N ARG A 124 -24.94 -21.78 -0.63
CA ARG A 124 -25.78 -21.96 0.55
C ARG A 124 -27.24 -21.78 0.19
N ASP A 125 -28.12 -22.55 0.79
CA ASP A 125 -29.57 -22.56 0.45
C ASP A 125 -29.86 -22.68 -1.06
N GLY A 126 -29.01 -23.41 -1.79
CA GLY A 126 -29.13 -23.60 -3.24
C GLY A 126 -28.77 -22.35 -4.09
N LYS A 127 -28.24 -21.30 -3.48
CA LYS A 127 -27.83 -20.06 -4.15
C LYS A 127 -26.33 -19.85 -4.03
N MET A 128 -25.70 -19.42 -5.12
CA MET A 128 -24.31 -19.00 -5.09
C MET A 128 -24.21 -17.60 -4.48
N SER A 129 -23.34 -17.43 -3.48
CA SER A 129 -23.05 -16.16 -2.82
C SER A 129 -21.56 -16.01 -2.58
N SER A 130 -21.07 -14.78 -2.40
CA SER A 130 -19.69 -14.49 -2.01
C SER A 130 -19.68 -14.13 -0.54
N ILE A 131 -18.86 -14.84 0.24
CA ILE A 131 -18.67 -14.60 1.68
C ILE A 131 -17.21 -14.32 1.98
N LEU A 132 -16.90 -13.76 3.15
CA LEU A 132 -15.51 -13.69 3.60
C LEU A 132 -14.95 -15.10 3.79
N SER A 133 -13.73 -15.36 3.31
CA SER A 133 -13.10 -16.68 3.42
C SER A 133 -12.94 -17.15 4.86
N LYS A 134 -12.85 -16.24 5.83
CA LYS A 134 -12.83 -16.53 7.26
C LYS A 134 -14.15 -17.10 7.80
N ASP A 135 -15.26 -16.86 7.12
CA ASP A 135 -16.60 -17.33 7.52
C ASP A 135 -16.97 -18.69 6.91
N LEU A 136 -16.01 -19.34 6.20
CA LEU A 136 -16.15 -20.69 5.71
C LEU A 136 -16.16 -21.70 6.84
N VAL A 137 -17.03 -22.71 6.70
CA VAL A 137 -17.15 -23.80 7.66
C VAL A 137 -17.04 -25.17 7.00
N VAL A 138 -16.66 -26.17 7.77
CA VAL A 138 -16.65 -27.57 7.29
C VAL A 138 -18.04 -27.96 6.84
N GLY A 139 -18.13 -28.50 5.61
CA GLY A 139 -19.37 -28.85 4.92
C GLY A 139 -19.92 -27.79 3.98
N ASP A 140 -19.35 -26.59 3.90
CA ASP A 140 -19.67 -25.61 2.86
C ASP A 140 -19.32 -26.16 1.47
N ILE A 141 -20.12 -25.80 0.47
CA ILE A 141 -19.83 -26.09 -0.93
C ILE A 141 -19.16 -24.85 -1.55
N ILE A 142 -17.93 -25.00 -1.98
CA ILE A 142 -17.15 -23.92 -2.61
C ILE A 142 -17.06 -24.12 -4.11
N CYS A 143 -17.11 -23.00 -4.86
CA CYS A 143 -16.88 -22.96 -6.30
C CYS A 143 -15.51 -22.36 -6.56
N LEU A 144 -14.66 -23.09 -7.30
CA LEU A 144 -13.29 -22.71 -7.61
C LEU A 144 -13.12 -22.55 -9.11
N GLU A 145 -12.45 -21.48 -9.54
CA GLU A 145 -12.14 -21.16 -10.93
C GLU A 145 -10.66 -20.81 -11.08
N ALA A 146 -10.16 -20.84 -12.31
CA ALA A 146 -8.77 -20.43 -12.59
C ALA A 146 -8.51 -19.00 -12.09
N GLY A 147 -7.48 -18.85 -11.25
CA GLY A 147 -7.13 -17.60 -10.58
C GLY A 147 -7.56 -17.51 -9.12
N ASP A 148 -8.40 -18.43 -8.64
CA ASP A 148 -8.81 -18.45 -7.24
C ASP A 148 -7.72 -19.09 -6.36
N ALA A 149 -7.51 -18.54 -5.18
CA ALA A 149 -6.79 -19.21 -4.11
C ALA A 149 -7.74 -20.18 -3.38
N VAL A 150 -7.27 -21.38 -3.07
CA VAL A 150 -8.06 -22.37 -2.33
C VAL A 150 -8.16 -21.91 -0.86
N PRO A 151 -9.37 -21.62 -0.36
CA PRO A 151 -9.54 -20.97 0.93
C PRO A 151 -9.50 -21.94 2.12
N ALA A 152 -9.70 -23.23 1.89
CA ALA A 152 -9.77 -24.28 2.89
C ALA A 152 -9.46 -25.63 2.24
N ASP A 153 -9.16 -26.67 3.02
CA ASP A 153 -9.03 -28.01 2.48
C ASP A 153 -10.40 -28.55 2.07
N ALA A 154 -10.50 -29.03 0.85
CA ALA A 154 -11.77 -29.48 0.30
C ALA A 154 -11.66 -30.72 -0.59
N ARG A 155 -12.72 -31.55 -0.59
CA ARG A 155 -12.90 -32.71 -1.46
C ARG A 155 -13.64 -32.29 -2.73
N ILE A 156 -13.05 -32.55 -3.90
CA ILE A 156 -13.64 -32.23 -5.19
C ILE A 156 -14.86 -33.10 -5.46
N LEU A 157 -15.98 -32.44 -5.77
CA LEU A 157 -17.25 -33.10 -6.16
C LEU A 157 -17.46 -33.11 -7.66
N GLU A 158 -17.10 -32.00 -8.33
CA GLU A 158 -17.19 -31.83 -9.76
C GLU A 158 -15.94 -31.12 -10.27
N SER A 159 -15.42 -31.53 -11.43
CA SER A 159 -14.20 -30.94 -12.01
C SER A 159 -14.36 -30.84 -13.53
N ALA A 160 -13.99 -29.66 -14.06
CA ALA A 160 -13.84 -29.46 -15.50
C ALA A 160 -12.38 -29.04 -15.78
N SER A 161 -11.52 -30.03 -16.04
CA SER A 161 -10.08 -29.88 -16.34
C SER A 161 -9.30 -29.10 -15.30
N LEU A 162 -9.62 -29.25 -14.01
CA LEU A 162 -9.01 -28.51 -12.92
C LEU A 162 -7.51 -28.83 -12.80
N LYS A 163 -6.68 -27.78 -12.70
CA LYS A 163 -5.26 -27.91 -12.31
C LYS A 163 -4.97 -26.95 -11.18
N ALA A 164 -4.31 -27.45 -10.14
CA ALA A 164 -3.92 -26.69 -8.98
C ALA A 164 -2.39 -26.68 -8.82
N GLU A 165 -1.83 -25.54 -8.50
CA GLU A 165 -0.44 -25.37 -8.07
C GLU A 165 -0.37 -25.53 -6.55
N GLU A 166 0.37 -26.53 -6.09
CA GLU A 166 0.48 -26.90 -4.68
C GLU A 166 1.90 -26.72 -4.11
N ALA A 167 2.69 -25.88 -4.76
CA ALA A 167 4.11 -25.65 -4.41
C ALA A 167 4.35 -25.32 -2.93
N ALA A 168 3.42 -24.61 -2.30
CA ALA A 168 3.49 -24.25 -0.90
C ALA A 168 3.46 -25.45 0.06
N LEU A 169 2.84 -26.55 -0.39
CA LEU A 169 2.64 -27.76 0.41
C LEU A 169 3.54 -28.92 -0.02
N THR A 170 3.76 -29.07 -1.32
CA THR A 170 4.50 -30.21 -1.90
C THR A 170 5.94 -29.85 -2.27
N GLY A 171 6.24 -28.56 -2.43
CA GLY A 171 7.52 -28.06 -2.94
C GLY A 171 7.65 -28.16 -4.47
N GLU A 172 6.66 -28.74 -5.18
CA GLU A 172 6.67 -28.88 -6.63
C GLU A 172 5.89 -27.76 -7.32
N SER A 173 6.53 -27.03 -8.21
CA SER A 173 5.95 -25.89 -8.93
C SER A 173 5.14 -26.27 -10.17
N VAL A 174 5.08 -27.58 -10.53
CA VAL A 174 4.32 -28.04 -11.68
C VAL A 174 2.86 -28.23 -11.28
N PRO A 175 1.89 -27.60 -12.00
CA PRO A 175 0.47 -27.73 -11.68
C PRO A 175 -0.01 -29.19 -11.77
N VAL A 176 -0.67 -29.66 -10.72
CA VAL A 176 -1.22 -31.01 -10.60
C VAL A 176 -2.63 -31.06 -11.18
N THR A 177 -2.89 -31.98 -12.11
CA THR A 177 -4.24 -32.23 -12.62
C THR A 177 -5.09 -32.91 -11.54
N LYS A 178 -6.25 -32.35 -11.24
CA LYS A 178 -7.17 -32.83 -10.21
C LYS A 178 -8.31 -33.64 -10.82
N LEU A 179 -8.68 -34.72 -10.12
CA LEU A 179 -9.68 -35.68 -10.51
C LEU A 179 -10.79 -35.75 -9.46
N ILE A 180 -11.88 -36.44 -9.77
CA ILE A 180 -13.00 -36.68 -8.84
C ILE A 180 -13.01 -38.10 -8.28
N ASP A 181 -12.25 -39.00 -8.89
CA ASP A 181 -12.27 -40.41 -8.56
C ASP A 181 -11.76 -40.72 -7.16
N GLN A 182 -12.32 -41.74 -6.54
CA GLN A 182 -11.88 -42.25 -5.23
C GLN A 182 -10.47 -42.83 -5.35
N ILE A 183 -9.63 -42.55 -4.35
CA ILE A 183 -8.25 -43.03 -4.29
C ILE A 183 -8.22 -44.28 -3.40
N PHE A 184 -7.70 -45.37 -3.90
CA PHE A 184 -7.54 -46.60 -3.13
C PHE A 184 -6.12 -46.70 -2.59
N LEU A 185 -6.01 -47.14 -1.33
CA LEU A 185 -4.70 -47.40 -0.70
C LEU A 185 -4.12 -48.71 -1.31
N ALA A 186 -2.85 -48.67 -1.67
CA ALA A 186 -2.16 -49.88 -2.09
C ALA A 186 -1.93 -50.82 -0.90
N ASP A 187 -1.83 -52.15 -1.18
CA ASP A 187 -1.62 -53.17 -0.15
C ASP A 187 -0.38 -52.90 0.69
N GLY A 188 -0.57 -52.62 1.99
CA GLY A 188 0.49 -52.31 2.95
C GLY A 188 0.77 -50.84 3.19
N GLU A 189 0.17 -49.91 2.45
CA GLU A 189 0.26 -48.50 2.67
C GLU A 189 -0.70 -48.00 3.75
N ARG A 190 -0.19 -47.16 4.68
CA ARG A 190 -0.99 -46.56 5.76
C ARG A 190 -1.64 -45.25 5.35
N ASP A 191 -1.07 -44.57 4.34
CA ASP A 191 -1.53 -43.24 3.91
C ASP A 191 -1.07 -42.92 2.47
N VAL A 192 -1.76 -41.97 1.80
CA VAL A 192 -1.40 -41.45 0.48
C VAL A 192 -0.63 -40.14 0.68
N PRO A 193 0.57 -39.96 0.07
CA PRO A 193 1.28 -38.72 0.10
C PRO A 193 0.43 -37.54 -0.37
N LEU A 194 0.65 -36.34 0.17
CA LEU A 194 -0.20 -35.18 -0.06
C LEU A 194 -0.32 -34.85 -1.56
N GLY A 195 0.79 -34.85 -2.30
CA GLY A 195 0.83 -34.55 -3.73
C GLY A 195 0.08 -35.56 -4.61
N ASP A 196 -0.14 -36.79 -4.11
CA ASP A 196 -0.85 -37.86 -4.84
C ASP A 196 -2.36 -37.86 -4.56
N ARG A 197 -2.84 -37.03 -3.62
CA ARG A 197 -4.29 -36.91 -3.31
C ARG A 197 -4.98 -36.02 -4.37
N LYS A 198 -5.08 -36.52 -5.59
CA LYS A 198 -5.55 -35.76 -6.76
C LYS A 198 -7.02 -35.36 -6.71
N ASN A 199 -7.81 -35.92 -5.80
CA ASN A 199 -9.23 -35.59 -5.61
C ASN A 199 -9.47 -34.60 -4.46
N MET A 200 -8.41 -34.02 -3.90
CA MET A 200 -8.46 -32.98 -2.89
C MET A 200 -7.84 -31.69 -3.41
N VAL A 201 -8.25 -30.56 -2.84
CA VAL A 201 -7.57 -29.26 -2.94
C VAL A 201 -7.29 -28.74 -1.53
N TYR A 202 -6.20 -28.01 -1.36
CA TYR A 202 -5.67 -27.64 -0.06
C TYR A 202 -5.56 -26.13 0.10
N MET A 203 -5.81 -25.64 1.31
CA MET A 203 -5.64 -24.24 1.66
C MET A 203 -4.25 -23.72 1.28
N GLY A 204 -4.21 -22.54 0.64
CA GLY A 204 -2.97 -21.90 0.19
C GLY A 204 -2.47 -22.36 -1.18
N SER A 205 -3.13 -23.33 -1.81
CA SER A 205 -2.91 -23.70 -3.22
C SER A 205 -3.63 -22.72 -4.15
N THR A 206 -3.22 -22.72 -5.42
CA THR A 206 -3.78 -21.83 -6.45
C THR A 206 -4.40 -22.64 -7.58
N ILE A 207 -5.59 -22.29 -8.02
CA ILE A 207 -6.19 -22.88 -9.22
C ILE A 207 -5.64 -22.15 -10.45
N VAL A 208 -4.87 -22.86 -11.28
CA VAL A 208 -4.23 -22.27 -12.46
C VAL A 208 -5.00 -22.53 -13.75
N TYR A 209 -5.88 -23.54 -13.77
CA TYR A 209 -6.68 -23.89 -14.94
C TYR A 209 -7.97 -24.65 -14.56
N GLY A 210 -9.05 -24.43 -15.32
CA GLY A 210 -10.31 -25.12 -15.16
C GLY A 210 -11.19 -24.57 -14.04
N ARG A 211 -12.22 -25.37 -13.67
CA ARG A 211 -13.16 -25.04 -12.58
C ARG A 211 -13.56 -26.31 -11.82
N ALA A 212 -13.98 -26.14 -10.57
CA ALA A 212 -14.46 -27.22 -9.74
C ALA A 212 -15.51 -26.77 -8.73
N VAL A 213 -16.31 -27.73 -8.27
CA VAL A 213 -17.15 -27.62 -7.09
C VAL A 213 -16.58 -28.58 -6.05
N ALA A 214 -16.36 -28.14 -4.84
CA ALA A 214 -15.77 -28.94 -3.78
C ALA A 214 -16.48 -28.72 -2.43
N VAL A 215 -16.46 -29.73 -1.57
CA VAL A 215 -16.96 -29.62 -0.19
C VAL A 215 -15.81 -29.41 0.78
N VAL A 216 -15.91 -28.40 1.64
CA VAL A 216 -14.91 -28.08 2.65
C VAL A 216 -14.82 -29.19 3.70
N THR A 217 -13.63 -29.74 3.89
CA THR A 217 -13.34 -30.86 4.79
C THR A 217 -12.59 -30.44 6.06
N ALA A 218 -11.80 -29.37 5.98
CA ALA A 218 -11.09 -28.80 7.15
C ALA A 218 -10.90 -27.29 6.95
N THR A 219 -10.91 -26.53 8.07
CA THR A 219 -10.74 -25.08 8.12
C THR A 219 -9.65 -24.67 9.11
N GLY A 220 -9.05 -23.51 8.90
CA GLY A 220 -8.09 -22.90 9.81
C GLY A 220 -6.91 -23.80 10.17
N MET A 221 -6.67 -23.98 11.46
CA MET A 221 -5.53 -24.77 11.98
C MET A 221 -5.66 -26.28 11.71
N ASP A 222 -6.85 -26.77 11.36
CA ASP A 222 -7.07 -28.19 11.05
C ASP A 222 -6.72 -28.55 9.60
N THR A 223 -6.48 -27.56 8.74
CA THR A 223 -6.01 -27.74 7.35
C THR A 223 -4.56 -28.27 7.31
N GLU A 224 -4.14 -28.85 6.19
CA GLU A 224 -2.74 -29.26 6.01
C GLU A 224 -1.77 -28.07 6.14
N MET A 225 -2.16 -26.90 5.63
CA MET A 225 -1.41 -25.65 5.83
C MET A 225 -1.38 -25.22 7.29
N GLY A 226 -2.49 -25.39 8.02
CA GLY A 226 -2.58 -25.07 9.45
C GLY A 226 -1.62 -25.90 10.31
N LYS A 227 -1.48 -27.19 9.98
CA LYS A 227 -0.53 -28.08 10.65
C LYS A 227 0.94 -27.67 10.42
N ILE A 228 1.26 -27.08 9.26
CA ILE A 228 2.57 -26.54 8.92
C ILE A 228 2.78 -25.18 9.57
N ALA A 229 1.75 -24.34 9.61
CA ALA A 229 1.80 -22.99 10.16
C ALA A 229 2.20 -22.95 11.65
N ASP A 230 1.82 -23.95 12.42
CA ASP A 230 2.23 -24.08 13.83
C ASP A 230 3.77 -24.24 13.97
N ALA A 231 4.43 -24.86 12.99
CA ALA A 231 5.88 -24.94 12.90
C ALA A 231 6.54 -23.67 12.35
N LEU A 232 5.83 -22.87 11.53
CA LEU A 232 6.32 -21.64 10.91
C LEU A 232 6.00 -20.36 11.72
N SER A 233 5.13 -20.43 12.72
CA SER A 233 4.71 -19.29 13.54
C SER A 233 5.83 -18.61 14.35
N GLN A 234 7.05 -19.15 14.30
CA GLN A 234 8.26 -18.57 14.89
C GLN A 234 9.05 -17.66 13.92
N ALA A 235 8.66 -17.56 12.66
CA ALA A 235 9.28 -16.64 11.71
C ALA A 235 8.71 -15.23 11.91
N GLN A 236 9.50 -14.35 12.52
CA GLN A 236 9.15 -12.94 12.74
C GLN A 236 8.94 -12.23 11.39
N GLU A 237 7.90 -11.41 11.29
CA GLU A 237 7.74 -10.45 10.19
C GLU A 237 9.01 -9.59 10.06
N GLY A 238 9.54 -9.48 8.83
CA GLY A 238 10.77 -8.76 8.56
C GLY A 238 10.63 -7.26 8.87
N GLN A 239 11.61 -6.70 9.60
CA GLN A 239 11.69 -5.26 9.83
C GLN A 239 11.81 -4.49 8.50
N THR A 240 11.15 -3.31 8.42
CA THR A 240 11.29 -2.43 7.25
C THR A 240 12.74 -1.94 7.10
N PRO A 241 13.20 -1.57 5.88
CA PRO A 241 14.53 -1.00 5.68
C PRO A 241 14.81 0.19 6.61
N LEU A 242 13.81 1.05 6.81
CA LEU A 242 13.90 2.18 7.72
C LEU A 242 14.06 1.74 9.18
N GLN A 243 13.29 0.76 9.65
CA GLN A 243 13.42 0.21 10.99
C GLN A 243 14.81 -0.40 11.22
N ARG A 244 15.37 -1.11 10.24
CA ARG A 244 16.74 -1.63 10.31
C ARG A 244 17.78 -0.51 10.40
N LYS A 245 17.64 0.55 9.57
CA LYS A 245 18.52 1.74 9.62
C LYS A 245 18.41 2.45 10.98
N LEU A 246 17.21 2.57 11.55
CA LEU A 246 16.99 3.15 12.87
C LEU A 246 17.60 2.30 13.98
N THR A 247 17.48 0.99 13.92
CA THR A 247 18.13 0.08 14.88
C THR A 247 19.66 0.20 14.81
N GLN A 248 20.23 0.31 13.62
CA GLN A 248 21.66 0.56 13.44
C GLN A 248 22.08 1.91 14.00
N LEU A 249 21.31 2.96 13.74
CA LEU A 249 21.53 4.30 14.27
C LEU A 249 21.50 4.30 15.81
N SER A 250 20.49 3.69 16.42
CA SER A 250 20.37 3.54 17.86
C SER A 250 21.61 2.86 18.46
N LYS A 251 22.11 1.77 17.84
CA LYS A 251 23.34 1.10 18.29
C LYS A 251 24.59 1.99 18.19
N VAL A 252 24.71 2.83 17.17
CA VAL A 252 25.83 3.76 17.01
C VAL A 252 25.72 4.87 18.05
N LEU A 253 24.55 5.46 18.23
CA LEU A 253 24.30 6.48 19.25
C LEU A 253 24.61 5.95 20.66
N THR A 254 24.12 4.75 21.01
CA THR A 254 24.38 4.14 22.32
C THR A 254 25.90 4.00 22.58
N LYS A 255 26.67 3.54 21.59
CA LYS A 255 28.13 3.44 21.75
C LYS A 255 28.81 4.79 21.94
N LEU A 256 28.36 5.81 21.17
CA LEU A 256 28.86 7.18 21.28
C LEU A 256 28.58 7.75 22.67
N VAL A 257 27.35 7.58 23.14
CA VAL A 257 26.87 8.03 24.45
C VAL A 257 27.68 7.40 25.58
N ILE A 258 27.85 6.09 25.57
CA ILE A 258 28.68 5.39 26.57
C ILE A 258 30.10 5.97 26.58
N GLY A 259 30.68 6.23 25.41
CA GLY A 259 32.02 6.85 25.30
C GLY A 259 32.07 8.26 25.92
N ILE A 260 31.03 9.07 25.66
CA ILE A 260 30.94 10.44 26.26
C ILE A 260 30.72 10.36 27.77
N CYS A 261 29.84 9.44 28.25
CA CYS A 261 29.61 9.26 29.68
C CYS A 261 30.89 8.85 30.41
N VAL A 262 31.69 7.94 29.86
CA VAL A 262 32.97 7.54 30.42
C VAL A 262 33.96 8.72 30.43
N LEU A 263 34.02 9.50 29.37
CA LEU A 263 34.87 10.70 29.28
C LEU A 263 34.45 11.75 30.31
N VAL A 264 33.16 12.07 30.44
CA VAL A 264 32.64 13.03 31.43
C VAL A 264 32.88 12.55 32.84
N PHE A 265 32.65 11.28 33.13
CA PHE A 265 32.98 10.68 34.42
C PHE A 265 34.47 10.81 34.75
N ALA A 266 35.34 10.49 33.80
CA ALA A 266 36.80 10.63 33.98
C ALA A 266 37.23 12.10 34.22
N ILE A 267 36.68 13.06 33.46
CA ILE A 267 36.96 14.49 33.64
C ILE A 267 36.53 14.93 35.02
N GLN A 268 35.34 14.55 35.48
CA GLN A 268 34.83 14.90 36.82
C GLN A 268 35.72 14.32 37.91
N MET A 269 36.14 13.07 37.82
CA MET A 269 37.03 12.41 38.79
C MET A 269 38.42 13.08 38.83
N ILE A 270 38.99 13.44 37.66
CA ILE A 270 40.27 14.14 37.57
C ILE A 270 40.16 15.51 38.21
N ARG A 271 39.07 16.24 37.94
CA ARG A 271 38.84 17.60 38.47
C ARG A 271 38.66 17.62 40.00
N ALA A 272 37.98 16.63 40.55
CA ALA A 272 37.72 16.51 41.97
C ALA A 272 38.99 16.22 42.78
N GLY A 273 40.05 15.68 42.15
CA GLY A 273 41.36 15.44 42.79
C GLY A 273 41.33 14.47 43.99
N SER A 274 40.17 13.83 44.27
CA SER A 274 39.97 12.92 45.38
C SER A 274 39.09 11.75 44.96
N LEU A 275 39.43 10.52 45.37
CA LEU A 275 38.68 9.32 45.11
C LEU A 275 37.67 9.03 46.24
N ASN A 276 36.90 10.04 46.63
CA ASN A 276 35.85 9.87 47.64
C ASN A 276 34.60 9.25 47.00
N PHE A 277 33.89 8.43 47.76
CA PHE A 277 32.66 7.75 47.30
C PHE A 277 31.59 8.76 46.86
N GLU A 278 31.40 9.82 47.59
CA GLU A 278 30.45 10.92 47.30
C GLU A 278 30.75 11.58 45.93
N VAL A 279 32.02 11.92 45.67
CA VAL A 279 32.46 12.49 44.40
C VAL A 279 32.24 11.53 43.22
N ALA A 280 32.58 10.23 43.43
CA ALA A 280 32.35 9.23 42.42
C ALA A 280 30.86 9.06 42.09
N LEU A 281 30.02 9.15 43.09
CA LEU A 281 28.58 9.05 42.97
C LEU A 281 27.96 10.24 42.23
N ASN A 282 28.31 11.45 42.60
CA ASN A 282 27.88 12.68 41.91
C ASN A 282 28.32 12.65 40.43
N SER A 283 29.57 12.25 40.17
CA SER A 283 30.07 12.09 38.80
C SER A 283 29.34 11.02 38.04
N PHE A 284 28.93 9.91 38.68
CA PHE A 284 28.11 8.87 38.09
C PHE A 284 26.68 9.39 37.77
N MET A 285 26.05 10.15 38.68
CA MET A 285 24.73 10.74 38.43
C MET A 285 24.74 11.72 37.23
N ILE A 286 25.79 12.51 37.06
CA ILE A 286 25.96 13.36 35.88
C ILE A 286 26.15 12.54 34.61
N ALA A 287 26.93 11.46 34.67
CA ALA A 287 27.06 10.53 33.54
C ALA A 287 25.75 9.84 33.19
N VAL A 288 24.93 9.47 34.18
CA VAL A 288 23.57 8.96 33.99
C VAL A 288 22.67 10.02 33.36
N SER A 289 22.70 11.28 33.83
CA SER A 289 21.94 12.38 33.20
C SER A 289 22.25 12.51 31.71
N LEU A 290 23.54 12.46 31.39
CA LEU A 290 24.02 12.55 30.01
C LEU A 290 23.57 11.34 29.18
N ALA A 291 23.56 10.13 29.76
CA ALA A 291 23.07 8.95 29.09
C ALA A 291 21.58 9.06 28.77
N VAL A 292 20.78 9.58 29.71
CA VAL A 292 19.34 9.82 29.51
C VAL A 292 19.08 10.84 28.39
N ALA A 293 19.80 11.98 28.44
CA ALA A 293 19.70 13.04 27.44
C ALA A 293 20.00 12.59 26.01
N ALA A 294 20.87 11.61 25.85
CA ALA A 294 21.46 11.29 24.54
C ALA A 294 20.67 10.26 23.73
N ILE A 295 19.67 9.60 24.30
CA ILE A 295 18.89 8.57 23.62
C ILE A 295 17.47 9.08 23.33
N PRO A 296 17.07 9.19 22.04
CA PRO A 296 15.76 9.66 21.70
C PRO A 296 14.70 8.60 22.05
N GLU A 297 14.14 8.70 23.26
CA GLU A 297 13.02 7.90 23.69
C GLU A 297 11.84 8.13 22.74
N GLY A 298 11.11 7.11 22.37
CA GLY A 298 9.96 7.25 21.49
C GLY A 298 10.26 7.32 19.99
N LEU A 299 11.51 7.38 19.51
CA LEU A 299 11.82 7.44 18.09
C LEU A 299 11.18 6.29 17.27
N ALA A 300 11.33 5.06 17.77
CA ALA A 300 10.73 3.88 17.13
C ALA A 300 9.19 3.93 17.16
N ALA A 301 8.63 4.36 18.28
CA ALA A 301 7.18 4.51 18.45
C ALA A 301 6.60 5.57 17.51
N VAL A 302 7.25 6.73 17.41
CA VAL A 302 6.85 7.82 16.49
C VAL A 302 6.85 7.32 15.05
N VAL A 303 7.91 6.65 14.61
CA VAL A 303 7.99 6.10 13.24
C VAL A 303 6.86 5.11 12.97
N THR A 304 6.59 4.19 13.90
CA THR A 304 5.52 3.20 13.76
C THR A 304 4.14 3.86 13.70
N VAL A 305 3.87 4.86 14.54
CA VAL A 305 2.60 5.61 14.54
C VAL A 305 2.44 6.40 13.23
N VAL A 306 3.50 7.05 12.74
CA VAL A 306 3.46 7.81 11.48
C VAL A 306 3.20 6.88 10.29
N LEU A 307 3.86 5.73 10.23
CA LEU A 307 3.59 4.70 9.22
C LEU A 307 2.14 4.22 9.28
N SER A 308 1.62 3.92 10.46
CA SER A 308 0.24 3.48 10.66
C SER A 308 -0.79 4.51 10.20
N ILE A 309 -0.60 5.79 10.54
CA ILE A 309 -1.47 6.89 10.07
C ILE A 309 -1.39 7.00 8.54
N GLY A 310 -0.19 6.89 7.98
CA GLY A 310 0.02 6.95 6.54
C GLY A 310 -0.68 5.83 5.79
N VAL A 311 -0.55 4.59 6.25
CA VAL A 311 -1.23 3.43 5.65
C VAL A 311 -2.75 3.57 5.74
N THR A 312 -3.27 4.05 6.88
CA THR A 312 -4.71 4.35 7.01
C THR A 312 -5.18 5.40 5.99
N ASN A 313 -4.37 6.41 5.70
CA ASN A 313 -4.70 7.42 4.69
C ASN A 313 -4.62 6.86 3.26
N MET A 314 -3.65 5.99 2.97
CA MET A 314 -3.57 5.27 1.68
C MET A 314 -4.81 4.41 1.44
N SER A 315 -5.24 3.66 2.45
CA SER A 315 -6.44 2.82 2.38
C SER A 315 -7.71 3.65 2.11
N LYS A 316 -7.87 4.81 2.75
CA LYS A 316 -8.97 5.75 2.46
C LYS A 316 -8.97 6.31 1.04
N ARG A 317 -7.84 6.21 0.34
CA ARG A 317 -7.64 6.59 -1.07
C ARG A 317 -7.59 5.38 -2.00
N ASN A 318 -8.20 4.26 -1.62
CA ASN A 318 -8.27 3.02 -2.38
C ASN A 318 -6.93 2.27 -2.59
N ALA A 319 -5.85 2.66 -1.92
CA ALA A 319 -4.57 1.97 -1.94
C ALA A 319 -4.41 1.13 -0.66
N ILE A 320 -4.71 -0.17 -0.75
CA ILE A 320 -4.65 -1.10 0.39
C ILE A 320 -3.24 -1.67 0.47
N ILE A 321 -2.49 -1.29 1.49
CA ILE A 321 -1.14 -1.77 1.74
C ILE A 321 -1.19 -3.11 2.46
N ARG A 322 -0.55 -4.12 1.91
CA ARG A 322 -0.43 -5.46 2.50
C ARG A 322 0.88 -5.66 3.26
N ARG A 323 1.95 -4.97 2.84
CA ARG A 323 3.26 -5.02 3.51
C ARG A 323 3.75 -3.60 3.83
N LEU A 324 4.07 -3.34 5.09
CA LEU A 324 4.53 -2.01 5.53
C LEU A 324 5.81 -1.54 4.82
N THR A 325 6.64 -2.49 4.37
CA THR A 325 7.86 -2.19 3.59
C THR A 325 7.55 -1.46 2.28
N ALA A 326 6.39 -1.73 1.67
CA ALA A 326 5.96 -1.11 0.43
C ALA A 326 5.77 0.41 0.54
N VAL A 327 5.37 0.91 1.71
CA VAL A 327 5.12 2.35 1.94
C VAL A 327 6.39 3.17 1.72
N GLU A 328 7.52 2.70 2.26
CA GLU A 328 8.80 3.37 2.08
C GLU A 328 9.29 3.27 0.63
N THR A 329 9.13 2.09 0.03
CA THR A 329 9.58 1.79 -1.33
C THR A 329 8.77 2.58 -2.36
N LEU A 330 7.44 2.73 -2.17
CA LEU A 330 6.56 3.55 -3.00
C LEU A 330 7.05 5.00 -3.12
N GLY A 331 7.45 5.60 -2.00
CA GLY A 331 8.01 6.96 -2.01
C GLY A 331 9.32 7.10 -2.81
N CYS A 332 10.00 5.99 -3.11
CA CYS A 332 11.23 5.93 -3.90
C CYS A 332 11.00 5.46 -5.34
N ALA A 333 9.76 5.15 -5.74
CA ALA A 333 9.45 4.60 -7.06
C ALA A 333 9.99 5.50 -8.18
N GLN A 334 10.70 4.89 -9.14
CA GLN A 334 11.32 5.55 -10.28
C GLN A 334 10.72 5.08 -11.60
N VAL A 335 10.19 3.85 -11.63
CA VAL A 335 9.55 3.26 -12.81
C VAL A 335 8.27 2.58 -12.38
N ILE A 336 7.19 2.83 -13.12
CA ILE A 336 5.91 2.14 -12.94
C ILE A 336 5.60 1.39 -14.23
N CYS A 337 5.78 0.07 -14.21
CA CYS A 337 5.37 -0.84 -15.27
C CYS A 337 3.88 -1.16 -15.07
N SER A 338 3.05 -0.65 -15.97
CA SER A 338 1.60 -0.81 -15.87
C SER A 338 1.06 -1.71 -16.96
N ASP A 339 0.23 -2.68 -16.60
CA ASP A 339 -0.66 -3.30 -17.57
C ASP A 339 -1.64 -2.25 -18.11
N LYS A 340 -2.03 -2.39 -19.38
CA LYS A 340 -2.97 -1.48 -20.02
C LYS A 340 -4.40 -1.72 -19.53
N THR A 341 -4.84 -2.98 -19.68
CA THR A 341 -6.25 -3.36 -19.51
C THR A 341 -6.67 -3.29 -18.04
N GLY A 342 -7.79 -2.64 -17.77
CA GLY A 342 -8.33 -2.49 -16.41
C GLY A 342 -7.61 -1.47 -15.54
N THR A 343 -6.32 -1.16 -15.80
CA THR A 343 -5.52 -0.22 -15.01
C THR A 343 -5.48 1.17 -15.65
N LEU A 344 -5.02 1.26 -16.91
CA LEU A 344 -4.99 2.51 -17.68
C LEU A 344 -6.33 2.76 -18.39
N THR A 345 -7.06 1.68 -18.69
CA THR A 345 -8.36 1.69 -19.34
C THR A 345 -9.46 1.20 -18.40
N GLN A 346 -10.72 1.37 -18.80
CA GLN A 346 -11.87 1.05 -17.94
C GLN A 346 -12.22 -0.44 -17.91
N ASN A 347 -11.55 -1.28 -18.72
CA ASN A 347 -11.88 -2.70 -18.95
C ASN A 347 -13.34 -2.89 -19.41
N GLN A 348 -13.86 -1.92 -20.15
CA GLN A 348 -15.23 -1.90 -20.65
C GLN A 348 -15.24 -1.44 -22.10
N MET A 349 -15.48 -2.37 -23.01
CA MET A 349 -15.60 -2.04 -24.44
C MET A 349 -16.75 -1.03 -24.64
N THR A 350 -16.50 0.00 -25.44
CA THR A 350 -17.49 1.04 -25.74
C THR A 350 -17.49 1.35 -27.23
N VAL A 351 -18.66 1.40 -27.84
CA VAL A 351 -18.82 1.86 -29.25
C VAL A 351 -18.67 3.37 -29.30
N VAL A 352 -17.67 3.84 -30.07
CA VAL A 352 -17.29 5.26 -30.17
C VAL A 352 -17.46 5.83 -31.59
N ASP A 353 -17.64 4.98 -32.60
CA ASP A 353 -17.80 5.40 -33.98
C ASP A 353 -18.70 4.45 -34.77
N SER A 354 -19.39 4.94 -35.77
CA SER A 354 -20.25 4.15 -36.68
C SER A 354 -20.22 4.69 -38.10
N PHE A 355 -20.44 3.80 -39.06
CA PHE A 355 -20.52 4.11 -40.50
C PHE A 355 -21.63 3.28 -41.14
N GLY A 356 -22.47 3.87 -41.97
CA GLY A 356 -23.53 3.18 -42.74
C GLY A 356 -24.91 3.81 -42.56
N VAL A 357 -25.93 2.98 -42.26
CA VAL A 357 -27.31 3.45 -42.00
C VAL A 357 -27.39 4.30 -40.72
N LYS A 358 -28.56 4.84 -40.41
CA LYS A 358 -28.77 5.62 -39.18
C LYS A 358 -28.35 4.82 -37.95
N GLU A 359 -27.71 5.50 -37.02
CA GLU A 359 -27.13 4.92 -35.83
C GLU A 359 -28.13 4.07 -35.01
N GLN A 360 -29.41 4.53 -34.96
CA GLN A 360 -30.49 3.78 -34.28
C GLN A 360 -30.79 2.43 -34.94
N GLU A 361 -30.76 2.36 -36.29
CA GLU A 361 -31.01 1.14 -37.03
C GLU A 361 -29.86 0.16 -36.89
N LEU A 362 -28.62 0.64 -37.00
CA LEU A 362 -27.41 -0.18 -36.87
C LEU A 362 -27.27 -0.74 -35.44
N SER A 363 -27.50 0.10 -34.41
CA SER A 363 -27.38 -0.32 -33.02
C SER A 363 -28.46 -1.34 -32.62
N ALA A 364 -29.72 -1.14 -33.10
CA ALA A 364 -30.80 -2.11 -32.87
C ALA A 364 -30.46 -3.49 -33.49
N ALA A 365 -29.94 -3.49 -34.73
CA ALA A 365 -29.50 -4.72 -35.42
C ALA A 365 -28.37 -5.43 -34.67
N MET A 366 -27.35 -4.67 -34.22
CA MET A 366 -26.24 -5.18 -33.46
C MET A 366 -26.68 -5.72 -32.08
N ALA A 367 -27.58 -5.03 -31.35
CA ALA A 367 -28.09 -5.48 -30.07
C ALA A 367 -28.95 -6.74 -30.18
N LEU A 368 -29.78 -6.86 -31.22
CA LEU A 368 -30.55 -8.06 -31.48
C LEU A 368 -29.66 -9.28 -31.86
N CYS A 369 -28.57 -9.01 -32.61
CA CYS A 369 -27.60 -10.04 -33.00
C CYS A 369 -26.51 -10.22 -31.92
N SER A 370 -26.90 -10.22 -30.64
CA SER A 370 -25.98 -10.36 -29.48
C SER A 370 -26.64 -11.23 -28.41
N ASP A 371 -25.83 -11.90 -27.62
CA ASP A 371 -26.30 -12.76 -26.51
C ASP A 371 -26.23 -12.02 -25.16
N ALA A 372 -25.50 -10.89 -25.06
CA ALA A 372 -25.48 -10.08 -23.86
C ALA A 372 -26.88 -9.55 -23.51
N GLU A 373 -27.22 -9.52 -22.21
CA GLU A 373 -28.53 -9.16 -21.71
C GLU A 373 -28.51 -7.76 -21.06
N LEU A 374 -29.64 -7.02 -21.20
CA LEU A 374 -29.85 -5.76 -20.51
C LEU A 374 -30.66 -6.03 -19.23
N ASP A 375 -30.06 -5.79 -18.08
CA ASP A 375 -30.67 -5.97 -16.78
C ASP A 375 -31.64 -4.86 -16.42
N ALA A 376 -32.51 -5.11 -15.41
CA ALA A 376 -33.54 -4.16 -14.99
C ALA A 376 -32.99 -2.84 -14.40
N ASP A 377 -31.78 -2.86 -13.91
CA ASP A 377 -31.07 -1.68 -13.38
C ASP A 377 -30.33 -0.87 -14.46
N GLY A 378 -30.39 -1.34 -15.74
CA GLY A 378 -29.73 -0.71 -16.87
C GLY A 378 -28.27 -1.17 -17.09
N SER A 379 -27.77 -2.10 -16.28
CA SER A 379 -26.49 -2.76 -16.51
C SER A 379 -26.60 -3.78 -17.65
N VAL A 380 -25.45 -4.15 -18.25
CA VAL A 380 -25.41 -5.15 -19.32
C VAL A 380 -24.50 -6.28 -18.92
N THR A 381 -25.03 -7.50 -18.94
CA THR A 381 -24.29 -8.73 -18.61
C THR A 381 -24.03 -9.53 -19.89
N GLY A 382 -22.78 -9.97 -20.10
CA GLY A 382 -22.39 -10.79 -21.25
C GLY A 382 -20.93 -10.61 -21.66
N GLU A 383 -20.58 -11.18 -22.82
CA GLU A 383 -19.23 -11.03 -23.38
C GLU A 383 -18.94 -9.53 -23.68
N PRO A 384 -17.76 -9.00 -23.34
CA PRO A 384 -17.48 -7.56 -23.39
C PRO A 384 -17.79 -6.87 -24.73
N THR A 385 -17.52 -7.53 -25.85
CA THR A 385 -17.79 -7.00 -27.18
C THR A 385 -19.30 -6.88 -27.44
N GLU A 386 -20.09 -7.89 -27.04
CA GLU A 386 -21.53 -7.88 -27.19
C GLU A 386 -22.22 -6.95 -26.20
N ALA A 387 -21.70 -6.90 -24.95
CA ALA A 387 -22.17 -5.97 -23.95
C ALA A 387 -22.02 -4.51 -24.42
N ALA A 388 -20.93 -4.17 -25.13
CA ALA A 388 -20.72 -2.86 -25.73
C ALA A 388 -21.80 -2.50 -26.77
N LEU A 389 -22.22 -3.46 -27.58
CA LEU A 389 -23.24 -3.26 -28.62
C LEU A 389 -24.61 -3.00 -27.97
N VAL A 390 -24.96 -3.76 -26.94
CA VAL A 390 -26.22 -3.61 -26.19
C VAL A 390 -26.25 -2.30 -25.41
N ALA A 391 -25.16 -1.96 -24.73
CA ALA A 391 -25.02 -0.69 -24.01
C ALA A 391 -25.09 0.52 -24.97
N TRP A 392 -24.48 0.42 -26.15
CA TRP A 392 -24.59 1.46 -27.19
C TRP A 392 -26.04 1.64 -27.63
N ALA A 393 -26.76 0.55 -27.96
CA ALA A 393 -28.18 0.62 -28.32
C ALA A 393 -29.01 1.27 -27.21
N SER A 394 -28.86 0.85 -25.98
CA SER A 394 -29.55 1.42 -24.82
C SER A 394 -29.28 2.94 -24.68
N ARG A 395 -28.02 3.39 -24.81
CA ARG A 395 -27.63 4.80 -24.73
C ARG A 395 -28.32 5.70 -25.74
N ILE A 396 -28.63 5.20 -26.94
CA ILE A 396 -29.33 5.95 -27.99
C ILE A 396 -30.82 5.66 -28.05
N GLY A 397 -31.39 5.05 -26.98
CA GLY A 397 -32.81 4.86 -26.81
C GLY A 397 -33.38 3.60 -27.46
N GLN A 398 -32.54 2.62 -27.83
CA GLN A 398 -32.96 1.32 -28.36
C GLN A 398 -32.85 0.26 -27.25
N ASP A 399 -33.94 0.07 -26.49
CA ASP A 399 -34.01 -0.93 -25.42
C ASP A 399 -34.08 -2.35 -25.99
N LYS A 400 -33.06 -3.18 -25.69
CA LYS A 400 -32.99 -4.55 -26.18
C LYS A 400 -34.16 -5.41 -25.74
N ASN A 401 -34.71 -5.22 -24.54
CA ASN A 401 -35.83 -5.98 -24.03
C ASN A 401 -37.12 -5.67 -24.81
N LEU A 402 -37.34 -4.38 -25.14
CA LEU A 402 -38.47 -3.97 -26.00
C LEU A 402 -38.28 -4.46 -27.45
N LEU A 403 -37.06 -4.40 -27.96
CA LEU A 403 -36.73 -4.95 -29.29
C LEU A 403 -36.98 -6.45 -29.36
N LYS A 404 -36.59 -7.25 -28.38
CA LYS A 404 -36.87 -8.68 -28.28
C LYS A 404 -38.37 -8.99 -28.24
N GLN A 405 -39.16 -8.15 -27.54
CA GLN A 405 -40.62 -8.31 -27.50
C GLN A 405 -41.27 -8.05 -28.88
N SER A 406 -40.79 -7.05 -29.60
CA SER A 406 -41.31 -6.70 -30.94
C SER A 406 -40.81 -7.60 -32.07
N MET A 407 -39.58 -8.12 -31.90
CA MET A 407 -38.87 -8.97 -32.85
C MET A 407 -38.20 -10.17 -32.13
N PRO A 408 -38.99 -11.18 -31.69
CA PRO A 408 -38.42 -12.32 -30.99
C PRO A 408 -37.49 -13.15 -31.88
N ARG A 409 -36.36 -13.61 -31.34
CA ARG A 409 -35.39 -14.48 -32.01
C ARG A 409 -36.04 -15.86 -32.23
N VAL A 410 -35.93 -16.39 -33.44
CA VAL A 410 -36.53 -17.66 -33.84
C VAL A 410 -35.52 -18.68 -34.39
N LEU A 411 -34.35 -18.22 -34.83
CA LEU A 411 -33.24 -19.08 -35.29
C LEU A 411 -31.92 -18.33 -35.01
N GLU A 412 -30.83 -19.09 -34.88
CA GLU A 412 -29.47 -18.56 -34.78
C GLU A 412 -28.42 -19.47 -35.40
N ALA A 413 -27.40 -18.88 -35.98
CA ALA A 413 -26.10 -19.48 -36.22
C ALA A 413 -25.09 -18.84 -35.27
N PRO A 414 -24.67 -19.54 -34.20
CA PRO A 414 -23.80 -18.97 -33.17
C PRO A 414 -22.46 -18.47 -33.73
N PHE A 415 -21.75 -17.62 -32.96
CA PHE A 415 -20.43 -17.19 -33.36
C PHE A 415 -19.46 -18.36 -33.53
N ASP A 416 -18.78 -18.39 -34.66
CA ASP A 416 -17.72 -19.34 -34.94
C ASP A 416 -16.42 -18.62 -35.35
N SER A 417 -15.30 -18.95 -34.73
CA SER A 417 -14.01 -18.30 -34.95
C SER A 417 -13.42 -18.54 -36.34
N GLY A 418 -13.79 -19.63 -37.00
CA GLY A 418 -13.38 -19.94 -38.38
C GLY A 418 -14.16 -19.09 -39.40
N ARG A 419 -15.47 -18.94 -39.20
CA ARG A 419 -16.33 -18.07 -40.02
C ARG A 419 -16.24 -16.61 -39.65
N LYS A 420 -15.83 -16.27 -38.41
CA LYS A 420 -15.76 -14.92 -37.86
C LYS A 420 -17.08 -14.13 -37.93
N MET A 421 -18.21 -14.81 -37.87
CA MET A 421 -19.55 -14.25 -37.99
C MET A 421 -20.52 -14.94 -37.02
N MET A 422 -21.62 -14.26 -36.74
CA MET A 422 -22.81 -14.74 -36.02
C MET A 422 -24.04 -14.21 -36.72
N SER A 423 -25.09 -15.03 -36.81
CA SER A 423 -26.36 -14.64 -37.41
C SER A 423 -27.53 -14.97 -36.51
N THR A 424 -28.49 -14.09 -36.42
CA THR A 424 -29.73 -14.27 -35.68
C THR A 424 -30.94 -13.92 -36.57
N VAL A 425 -32.01 -14.73 -36.53
CA VAL A 425 -33.24 -14.49 -37.28
C VAL A 425 -34.36 -14.15 -36.31
N HIS A 426 -35.06 -13.08 -36.59
CA HIS A 426 -36.11 -12.52 -35.77
C HIS A 426 -37.44 -12.46 -36.49
N LYS A 427 -38.53 -12.77 -35.78
CA LYS A 427 -39.88 -12.66 -36.35
C LYS A 427 -40.32 -11.19 -36.31
N ARG A 428 -40.73 -10.65 -37.45
CA ARG A 428 -41.33 -9.32 -37.59
C ARG A 428 -42.72 -9.48 -38.17
N LYS A 429 -43.71 -8.84 -37.69
CA LYS A 429 -45.15 -8.91 -38.03
C LYS A 429 -45.52 -9.98 -39.12
N ASP A 430 -45.23 -9.74 -40.40
CA ASP A 430 -45.62 -10.55 -41.55
C ASP A 430 -44.43 -11.30 -42.22
N ASP A 431 -43.16 -10.99 -41.79
CA ASP A 431 -41.95 -11.52 -42.37
C ASP A 431 -40.90 -11.86 -41.26
N TYR A 432 -39.73 -12.28 -41.70
CA TYR A 432 -38.58 -12.52 -40.81
C TYR A 432 -37.40 -11.65 -41.25
N ILE A 433 -36.70 -11.11 -40.29
CA ILE A 433 -35.48 -10.33 -40.51
C ILE A 433 -34.30 -11.05 -39.84
N GLN A 434 -33.25 -11.21 -40.60
CA GLN A 434 -31.99 -11.75 -40.14
C GLN A 434 -31.00 -10.60 -39.96
N PHE A 435 -30.23 -10.62 -38.88
CA PHE A 435 -29.05 -9.82 -38.69
C PHE A 435 -27.80 -10.68 -38.58
N THR A 436 -26.76 -10.29 -39.25
CA THR A 436 -25.45 -10.96 -39.23
C THR A 436 -24.40 -9.97 -38.85
N LYS A 437 -23.65 -10.24 -37.76
CA LYS A 437 -22.50 -9.45 -37.36
C LYS A 437 -21.22 -10.24 -37.50
N GLY A 438 -20.09 -9.59 -37.76
CA GLY A 438 -18.80 -10.24 -37.88
C GLY A 438 -17.66 -9.33 -38.29
N ALA A 439 -16.53 -9.97 -38.65
CA ALA A 439 -15.37 -9.25 -39.16
C ALA A 439 -15.69 -8.52 -40.46
N PRO A 440 -15.34 -7.23 -40.62
CA PRO A 440 -15.70 -6.39 -41.74
C PRO A 440 -15.30 -6.96 -43.10
N ASP A 441 -14.09 -7.54 -43.21
CA ASP A 441 -13.54 -8.19 -44.39
C ASP A 441 -14.40 -9.39 -44.82
N VAL A 442 -14.92 -10.16 -43.87
CA VAL A 442 -15.71 -11.37 -44.16
C VAL A 442 -17.16 -11.02 -44.44
N VAL A 443 -17.83 -10.21 -43.59
CA VAL A 443 -19.23 -9.83 -43.80
C VAL A 443 -19.41 -9.10 -45.15
N LEU A 444 -18.47 -8.21 -45.50
CA LEU A 444 -18.54 -7.47 -46.76
C LEU A 444 -18.48 -8.37 -47.99
N THR A 445 -17.80 -9.51 -47.95
CA THR A 445 -17.78 -10.50 -49.04
C THR A 445 -19.10 -11.22 -49.23
N ARG A 446 -19.91 -11.30 -48.18
CA ARG A 446 -21.25 -11.95 -48.17
C ARG A 446 -22.37 -10.99 -48.52
N CYS A 447 -22.06 -9.68 -48.68
CA CYS A 447 -23.06 -8.66 -49.02
C CYS A 447 -23.15 -8.44 -50.51
N GLY A 448 -24.33 -8.73 -51.08
CA GLY A 448 -24.72 -8.41 -52.46
C GLY A 448 -25.39 -7.06 -52.62
N PHE A 449 -25.85 -6.49 -51.52
CA PHE A 449 -26.59 -5.22 -51.45
C PHE A 449 -26.08 -4.34 -50.31
N TYR A 450 -26.45 -3.05 -50.37
CA TYR A 450 -26.31 -2.12 -49.25
C TYR A 450 -27.54 -1.22 -49.14
N LEU A 451 -27.76 -0.65 -47.95
CA LEU A 451 -28.87 0.26 -47.70
C LEU A 451 -28.33 1.71 -47.62
N GLU A 452 -28.89 2.59 -48.43
CA GLU A 452 -28.59 4.03 -48.42
C GLU A 452 -29.91 4.81 -48.48
N ASP A 453 -30.16 5.69 -47.52
CA ASP A 453 -31.40 6.47 -47.38
C ASP A 453 -32.71 5.63 -47.48
N GLY A 454 -32.64 4.41 -46.94
CA GLY A 454 -33.80 3.45 -46.93
C GLY A 454 -34.03 2.74 -48.27
N GLN A 455 -33.19 2.93 -49.28
CA GLN A 455 -33.24 2.23 -50.54
C GLN A 455 -32.24 1.08 -50.62
N LEU A 456 -32.70 -0.09 -51.04
CA LEU A 456 -31.85 -1.23 -51.29
C LEU A 456 -31.16 -1.10 -52.63
N LEU A 457 -29.84 -0.98 -52.62
CA LEU A 457 -28.98 -0.79 -53.81
C LEU A 457 -28.04 -2.01 -53.98
N PRO A 458 -27.72 -2.43 -55.20
CA PRO A 458 -26.72 -3.48 -55.42
C PRO A 458 -25.34 -3.02 -55.01
N MET A 459 -24.55 -3.93 -54.37
CA MET A 459 -23.21 -3.64 -53.92
C MET A 459 -22.30 -3.29 -55.08
N THR A 460 -21.73 -2.08 -55.11
CA THR A 460 -20.79 -1.59 -56.14
C THR A 460 -19.37 -1.64 -55.60
N GLU A 461 -18.39 -1.79 -56.52
CA GLU A 461 -16.96 -1.69 -56.12
C GLU A 461 -16.57 -0.34 -55.51
N GLU A 462 -17.26 0.73 -55.91
CA GLU A 462 -17.06 2.05 -55.36
C GLU A 462 -17.51 2.12 -53.89
N TYR A 463 -18.72 1.59 -53.56
CA TYR A 463 -19.22 1.53 -52.22
C TYR A 463 -18.41 0.57 -51.36
N ARG A 464 -17.96 -0.59 -51.91
CA ARG A 464 -17.08 -1.53 -51.23
C ARG A 464 -15.75 -0.84 -50.81
N LYS A 465 -15.14 -0.03 -51.71
CA LYS A 465 -13.94 0.77 -51.41
C LYS A 465 -14.20 1.79 -50.30
N LYS A 466 -15.40 2.44 -50.29
CA LYS A 466 -15.77 3.42 -49.27
C LYS A 466 -15.89 2.74 -47.88
N VAL A 467 -16.48 1.56 -47.82
CA VAL A 467 -16.58 0.76 -46.57
C VAL A 467 -15.20 0.34 -46.07
N LEU A 468 -14.34 -0.16 -46.96
CA LEU A 468 -12.98 -0.57 -46.61
C LEU A 468 -12.12 0.62 -46.12
N GLN A 469 -12.32 1.80 -46.71
CA GLN A 469 -11.64 3.02 -46.26
C GLN A 469 -12.14 3.48 -44.90
N ALA A 470 -13.45 3.38 -44.61
CA ALA A 470 -14.01 3.65 -43.31
C ALA A 470 -13.47 2.66 -42.27
N ASN A 471 -13.47 1.35 -42.59
CA ASN A 471 -12.87 0.32 -41.75
C ASN A 471 -11.40 0.61 -41.44
N LYS A 472 -10.61 0.97 -42.47
CA LYS A 472 -9.20 1.34 -42.29
C LYS A 472 -9.05 2.58 -41.40
N SER A 473 -9.86 3.61 -41.60
CA SER A 473 -9.84 4.82 -40.75
C SER A 473 -10.17 4.54 -39.30
N MET A 474 -11.09 3.61 -39.02
CA MET A 474 -11.40 3.15 -37.66
C MET A 474 -10.26 2.32 -37.09
N ALA A 475 -9.69 1.40 -37.88
CA ALA A 475 -8.55 0.57 -37.47
C ALA A 475 -7.28 1.39 -37.19
N ASP A 476 -7.01 2.43 -37.99
CA ASP A 476 -5.88 3.35 -37.79
C ASP A 476 -6.01 4.14 -36.48
N ARG A 477 -7.22 4.26 -35.91
CA ARG A 477 -7.51 4.80 -34.57
C ARG A 477 -7.57 3.72 -33.49
N ALA A 478 -7.07 2.51 -33.78
CA ALA A 478 -7.05 1.37 -32.88
C ALA A 478 -8.44 0.89 -32.42
N LEU A 479 -9.49 1.16 -33.21
CA LEU A 479 -10.84 0.65 -32.91
C LEU A 479 -10.97 -0.81 -33.35
N ARG A 480 -11.61 -1.61 -32.52
CA ARG A 480 -12.12 -2.92 -32.90
C ARG A 480 -13.36 -2.72 -33.74
N VAL A 481 -13.32 -3.11 -35.00
CA VAL A 481 -14.44 -2.88 -35.93
C VAL A 481 -15.23 -4.16 -36.15
N LEU A 482 -16.55 -4.04 -36.05
CA LEU A 482 -17.52 -5.05 -36.48
C LEU A 482 -18.41 -4.52 -37.57
N ALA A 483 -18.75 -5.37 -38.53
CA ALA A 483 -19.72 -5.10 -39.58
C ALA A 483 -21.06 -5.75 -39.22
N CYS A 484 -22.15 -5.13 -39.70
CA CYS A 484 -23.51 -5.70 -39.67
C CYS A 484 -24.11 -5.76 -41.06
N GLY A 485 -24.73 -6.87 -41.39
CA GLY A 485 -25.59 -7.04 -42.53
C GLY A 485 -26.98 -7.54 -42.12
N GLN A 486 -27.96 -7.35 -42.99
CA GLN A 486 -29.33 -7.91 -42.80
C GLN A 486 -29.80 -8.67 -44.03
N ARG A 487 -30.76 -9.54 -43.81
CA ARG A 487 -31.52 -10.21 -44.90
C ARG A 487 -33.01 -10.33 -44.48
N VAL A 488 -33.90 -10.03 -45.40
CA VAL A 488 -35.35 -10.18 -45.15
C VAL A 488 -35.80 -11.49 -45.79
N TRP A 489 -36.56 -12.26 -45.01
CA TRP A 489 -37.10 -13.55 -45.42
C TRP A 489 -38.64 -13.49 -45.42
N THR A 490 -39.29 -13.89 -46.50
CA THR A 490 -40.75 -13.98 -46.58
C THR A 490 -41.34 -15.11 -45.76
N LYS A 491 -40.53 -16.16 -45.48
CA LYS A 491 -40.88 -17.31 -44.64
C LYS A 491 -39.71 -17.60 -43.69
N LYS A 492 -39.97 -18.26 -42.55
CA LYS A 492 -38.92 -18.71 -41.64
C LYS A 492 -37.93 -19.60 -42.44
N PRO A 493 -36.61 -19.36 -42.36
CA PRO A 493 -35.62 -20.23 -42.94
C PRO A 493 -35.77 -21.68 -42.47
N GLU A 494 -35.48 -22.66 -43.33
CA GLU A 494 -35.71 -24.08 -43.09
C GLU A 494 -34.63 -24.71 -42.23
N SER A 495 -33.45 -24.07 -42.11
CA SER A 495 -32.30 -24.57 -41.38
C SER A 495 -31.53 -23.44 -40.66
N GLU A 496 -30.84 -23.79 -39.58
CA GLU A 496 -29.88 -22.95 -38.86
C GLU A 496 -28.47 -22.98 -39.50
N ASP A 497 -28.35 -23.62 -40.68
CA ASP A 497 -27.10 -23.75 -41.39
C ASP A 497 -26.55 -22.38 -41.75
N ALA A 498 -25.32 -22.10 -41.26
CA ALA A 498 -24.65 -20.85 -41.53
C ALA A 498 -24.43 -20.56 -43.01
N ASP A 499 -24.17 -21.60 -43.81
CA ASP A 499 -23.95 -21.46 -45.24
C ASP A 499 -25.22 -21.00 -46.00
N LEU A 500 -26.42 -21.28 -45.45
CA LEU A 500 -27.68 -20.79 -45.96
C LEU A 500 -27.94 -19.34 -45.49
N LEU A 501 -27.68 -19.07 -44.23
CA LEU A 501 -28.01 -17.78 -43.61
C LEU A 501 -27.03 -16.67 -44.03
N GLU A 502 -25.74 -16.96 -44.12
CA GLU A 502 -24.68 -15.97 -44.29
C GLU A 502 -24.34 -15.64 -45.77
N GLN A 503 -25.37 -15.58 -46.61
CA GLN A 503 -25.25 -15.22 -48.05
C GLN A 503 -26.29 -14.18 -48.44
N GLU A 504 -26.03 -13.45 -49.51
CA GLU A 504 -26.92 -12.43 -50.12
C GLU A 504 -27.34 -11.38 -49.07
N LEU A 505 -26.44 -10.99 -48.20
CA LEU A 505 -26.71 -10.00 -47.19
C LEU A 505 -26.79 -8.58 -47.77
N CYS A 506 -27.57 -7.72 -47.13
CA CYS A 506 -27.59 -6.29 -47.34
C CYS A 506 -26.72 -5.63 -46.25
N PHE A 507 -25.66 -5.00 -46.63
CA PHE A 507 -24.78 -4.30 -45.71
C PHE A 507 -25.49 -3.12 -45.01
N LEU A 508 -25.46 -3.10 -43.68
CA LEU A 508 -26.00 -2.01 -42.86
C LEU A 508 -24.94 -0.99 -42.45
N GLY A 509 -23.81 -1.48 -41.94
CA GLY A 509 -22.77 -0.58 -41.46
C GLY A 509 -21.65 -1.24 -40.67
N LEU A 510 -20.77 -0.37 -40.18
CA LEU A 510 -19.68 -0.70 -39.28
C LEU A 510 -19.88 -0.04 -37.92
N CYS A 511 -19.48 -0.67 -36.87
CA CYS A 511 -19.29 -0.03 -35.58
C CYS A 511 -17.86 -0.24 -35.12
N GLY A 512 -17.22 0.85 -34.64
CA GLY A 512 -15.89 0.86 -34.07
C GLY A 512 -15.97 1.01 -32.55
N MET A 513 -15.33 0.12 -31.82
CA MET A 513 -15.32 0.10 -30.36
C MET A 513 -13.90 0.06 -29.81
N ILE A 514 -13.75 0.61 -28.60
CA ILE A 514 -12.49 0.62 -27.88
C ILE A 514 -12.76 0.48 -26.39
N ASP A 515 -11.79 -0.03 -25.65
CA ASP A 515 -11.74 0.10 -24.20
C ASP A 515 -11.15 1.47 -23.86
N PRO A 516 -11.99 2.44 -23.41
CA PRO A 516 -11.56 3.83 -23.27
C PRO A 516 -10.58 4.00 -22.13
N VAL A 517 -9.65 4.93 -22.31
CA VAL A 517 -8.75 5.39 -21.24
C VAL A 517 -9.57 5.99 -20.08
N ARG A 518 -9.16 5.73 -18.85
CA ARG A 518 -9.75 6.39 -17.66
C ARG A 518 -9.45 7.89 -17.70
N PRO A 519 -10.41 8.78 -17.44
CA PRO A 519 -10.24 10.23 -17.57
C PRO A 519 -9.09 10.81 -16.74
N GLU A 520 -8.85 10.27 -15.55
CA GLU A 520 -7.85 10.73 -14.60
C GLU A 520 -6.42 10.26 -14.91
N VAL A 521 -6.25 9.22 -15.74
CA VAL A 521 -4.94 8.60 -15.99
C VAL A 521 -3.99 9.55 -16.70
N LYS A 522 -4.48 10.35 -17.63
CA LYS A 522 -3.61 11.31 -18.34
C LYS A 522 -2.97 12.32 -17.38
N ALA A 523 -3.75 12.90 -16.48
CA ALA A 523 -3.23 13.82 -15.46
C ALA A 523 -2.24 13.11 -14.52
N ALA A 524 -2.52 11.87 -14.14
CA ALA A 524 -1.62 11.07 -13.31
C ALA A 524 -0.28 10.74 -14.02
N ILE A 525 -0.30 10.46 -15.32
CA ILE A 525 0.92 10.26 -16.12
C ILE A 525 1.75 11.54 -16.22
N ASP A 526 1.11 12.69 -16.39
CA ASP A 526 1.80 13.99 -16.42
C ASP A 526 2.43 14.29 -15.05
N GLU A 527 1.73 14.00 -13.95
CA GLU A 527 2.26 14.11 -12.58
C GLU A 527 3.43 13.16 -12.33
N CYS A 528 3.38 11.92 -12.81
CA CYS A 528 4.52 10.98 -12.76
C CYS A 528 5.77 11.60 -13.37
N ARG A 529 5.64 12.24 -14.55
CA ARG A 529 6.78 12.85 -15.24
C ARG A 529 7.35 14.04 -14.49
N GLU A 530 6.48 14.90 -13.96
CA GLU A 530 6.93 16.02 -13.10
C GLU A 530 7.67 15.49 -11.88
N ALA A 531 7.21 14.38 -11.33
CA ALA A 531 7.81 13.69 -10.17
C ALA A 531 9.08 12.90 -10.49
N GLY A 532 9.54 12.87 -11.77
CA GLY A 532 10.70 12.11 -12.22
C GLY A 532 10.48 10.60 -12.25
N ILE A 533 9.22 10.15 -12.34
CA ILE A 533 8.82 8.75 -12.42
C ILE A 533 8.51 8.41 -13.88
N ARG A 534 9.04 7.30 -14.34
CA ARG A 534 8.84 6.84 -15.72
C ARG A 534 7.71 5.81 -15.78
N PRO A 535 6.57 6.13 -16.42
CA PRO A 535 5.57 5.14 -16.76
C PRO A 535 6.01 4.31 -17.95
N VAL A 536 5.79 2.99 -17.90
CA VAL A 536 6.04 2.01 -18.94
C VAL A 536 4.78 1.18 -19.13
N MET A 537 4.27 1.14 -20.37
CA MET A 537 3.09 0.34 -20.69
C MET A 537 3.49 -1.06 -21.13
N ILE A 538 2.85 -2.07 -20.54
CA ILE A 538 3.05 -3.48 -20.87
C ILE A 538 1.69 -4.08 -21.19
N THR A 539 1.49 -4.70 -22.37
CA THR A 539 0.17 -5.20 -22.75
C THR A 539 0.24 -6.41 -23.69
N GLY A 540 -0.79 -7.25 -23.64
CA GLY A 540 -1.04 -8.31 -24.64
C GLY A 540 -1.59 -7.80 -25.98
N ASP A 541 -1.98 -6.53 -26.07
CA ASP A 541 -2.59 -5.94 -27.26
C ASP A 541 -1.63 -5.80 -28.45
N HIS A 542 -2.23 -5.49 -29.62
CA HIS A 542 -1.45 -5.18 -30.83
C HIS A 542 -0.64 -3.89 -30.64
N VAL A 543 0.57 -3.84 -31.24
CA VAL A 543 1.50 -2.72 -31.07
C VAL A 543 0.91 -1.37 -31.51
N ASP A 544 0.12 -1.34 -32.57
CA ASP A 544 -0.50 -0.09 -33.08
C ASP A 544 -1.53 0.45 -32.07
N THR A 545 -2.35 -0.43 -31.51
CA THR A 545 -3.33 -0.06 -30.45
C THR A 545 -2.61 0.45 -29.20
N ALA A 546 -1.60 -0.27 -28.75
CA ALA A 546 -0.82 0.12 -27.58
C ALA A 546 -0.09 1.46 -27.80
N ALA A 547 0.49 1.65 -28.98
CA ALA A 547 1.19 2.89 -29.34
C ALA A 547 0.23 4.09 -29.44
N ALA A 548 -0.98 3.91 -30.00
CA ALA A 548 -1.99 4.96 -30.09
C ALA A 548 -2.42 5.43 -28.69
N ILE A 549 -2.78 4.51 -27.80
CA ILE A 549 -3.14 4.81 -26.41
C ILE A 549 -1.98 5.42 -25.63
N ALA A 550 -0.77 4.89 -25.81
CA ALA A 550 0.42 5.40 -25.14
C ALA A 550 0.80 6.82 -25.59
N LYS A 551 0.53 7.17 -26.86
CA LYS A 551 0.68 8.55 -27.38
C LYS A 551 -0.36 9.48 -26.78
N GLU A 552 -1.62 9.06 -26.73
CA GLU A 552 -2.72 9.83 -26.14
C GLU A 552 -2.44 10.16 -24.67
N LEU A 553 -1.97 9.17 -23.91
CA LEU A 553 -1.57 9.31 -22.52
C LEU A 553 -0.23 10.04 -22.34
N GLY A 554 0.56 10.15 -23.42
CA GLY A 554 1.88 10.74 -23.39
C GLY A 554 2.96 9.83 -22.82
N ILE A 555 2.72 8.54 -22.64
CA ILE A 555 3.73 7.53 -22.25
C ILE A 555 4.76 7.36 -23.37
N LEU A 556 4.30 7.29 -24.63
CA LEU A 556 5.14 7.21 -25.81
C LEU A 556 5.43 8.62 -26.33
N GLN A 557 6.66 9.08 -26.15
CA GLN A 557 7.15 10.39 -26.59
C GLN A 557 8.06 10.26 -27.81
N ASP A 558 8.37 11.39 -28.44
CA ASP A 558 9.35 11.44 -29.54
C ASP A 558 10.71 10.90 -29.09
N GLY A 559 11.22 9.92 -29.82
CA GLY A 559 12.45 9.21 -29.48
C GLY A 559 12.29 7.99 -28.60
N SER A 560 11.09 7.73 -28.04
CA SER A 560 10.79 6.49 -27.34
C SER A 560 10.32 5.39 -28.28
N LEU A 561 10.60 4.13 -27.92
CA LEU A 561 10.29 2.95 -28.73
C LEU A 561 9.06 2.20 -28.20
N ALA A 562 8.29 1.65 -29.14
CA ALA A 562 7.31 0.60 -28.89
C ALA A 562 7.85 -0.70 -29.51
N VAL A 563 7.88 -1.79 -28.72
CA VAL A 563 8.48 -3.08 -29.09
C VAL A 563 7.50 -4.20 -28.85
N THR A 564 7.47 -5.17 -29.74
CA THR A 564 6.66 -6.40 -29.59
C THR A 564 7.40 -7.46 -28.78
N GLY A 565 6.65 -8.42 -28.17
CA GLY A 565 7.24 -9.58 -27.50
C GLY A 565 8.17 -10.38 -28.40
N ALA A 566 7.81 -10.57 -29.70
CA ALA A 566 8.63 -11.26 -30.68
C ALA A 566 9.96 -10.52 -31.01
N GLU A 567 9.97 -9.19 -30.98
CA GLU A 567 11.20 -8.40 -31.12
C GLU A 567 12.03 -8.49 -29.84
N LEU A 568 11.40 -8.48 -28.68
CA LEU A 568 12.05 -8.64 -27.38
C LEU A 568 12.72 -10.00 -27.22
N GLU A 569 12.12 -11.09 -27.74
CA GLU A 569 12.71 -12.43 -27.76
C GLU A 569 14.00 -12.51 -28.62
N LYS A 570 14.05 -11.74 -29.71
CA LYS A 570 15.21 -11.71 -30.59
C LYS A 570 16.40 -10.93 -30.01
N MET A 571 16.13 -10.03 -29.05
CA MET A 571 17.19 -9.27 -28.38
C MET A 571 17.89 -10.15 -27.36
N ASP A 572 19.21 -10.26 -27.45
CA ASP A 572 19.97 -10.86 -26.37
C ASP A 572 20.00 -9.93 -25.14
N ASP A 573 20.53 -10.42 -24.01
CA ASP A 573 20.51 -9.68 -22.75
C ASP A 573 21.40 -8.43 -22.78
N ALA A 574 22.46 -8.44 -23.60
CA ALA A 574 23.36 -7.29 -23.76
C ALA A 574 22.69 -6.17 -24.57
N GLU A 575 22.07 -6.52 -25.69
CA GLU A 575 21.29 -5.58 -26.52
C GLU A 575 20.10 -5.02 -25.75
N PHE A 576 19.38 -5.87 -25.00
CA PHE A 576 18.25 -5.43 -24.18
C PHE A 576 18.72 -4.48 -23.07
N ALA A 577 19.83 -4.77 -22.40
CA ALA A 577 20.39 -3.91 -21.35
C ALA A 577 20.80 -2.51 -21.87
N GLU A 578 21.10 -2.38 -23.15
CA GLU A 578 21.39 -1.08 -23.80
C GLU A 578 20.11 -0.33 -24.15
N LYS A 579 19.08 -1.03 -24.66
CA LYS A 579 17.88 -0.42 -25.28
C LYS A 579 16.70 -0.21 -24.34
N PHE A 580 16.56 -1.00 -23.26
CA PHE A 580 15.36 -0.99 -22.43
C PHE A 580 14.97 0.39 -21.90
N ARG A 581 15.95 1.25 -21.64
CA ARG A 581 15.70 2.62 -21.18
C ARG A 581 14.98 3.49 -22.20
N ASN A 582 15.06 3.17 -23.49
CA ASN A 582 14.40 3.92 -24.57
C ASN A 582 13.03 3.32 -24.92
N ILE A 583 12.68 2.15 -24.37
CA ILE A 583 11.42 1.49 -24.65
C ILE A 583 10.39 1.94 -23.61
N SER A 584 9.28 2.49 -24.07
CA SER A 584 8.16 2.92 -23.20
C SER A 584 6.92 2.06 -23.36
N VAL A 585 6.83 1.25 -24.43
CA VAL A 585 5.68 0.39 -24.71
C VAL A 585 6.16 -1.00 -25.10
N TYR A 586 5.65 -2.01 -24.45
CA TYR A 586 5.84 -3.42 -24.76
C TYR A 586 4.48 -4.03 -25.11
N ALA A 587 4.32 -4.49 -26.35
CA ALA A 587 3.07 -5.01 -26.89
C ALA A 587 3.16 -6.51 -27.21
N ARG A 588 2.04 -7.25 -27.17
CA ARG A 588 1.98 -8.70 -27.39
C ARG A 588 2.99 -9.48 -26.55
N VAL A 589 3.14 -9.11 -25.28
CA VAL A 589 4.07 -9.74 -24.35
C VAL A 589 3.46 -10.97 -23.68
N GLN A 590 4.32 -11.92 -23.35
CA GLN A 590 4.00 -13.10 -22.55
C GLN A 590 4.45 -12.89 -21.09
N PRO A 591 4.04 -13.72 -20.13
CA PRO A 591 4.39 -13.58 -18.72
C PRO A 591 5.91 -13.50 -18.46
N GLU A 592 6.70 -14.32 -19.16
CA GLU A 592 8.16 -14.35 -19.06
C GLU A 592 8.78 -13.02 -19.47
N HIS A 593 8.21 -12.36 -20.50
CA HIS A 593 8.64 -11.05 -20.95
C HIS A 593 8.41 -9.98 -19.88
N LYS A 594 7.24 -10.01 -19.18
CA LYS A 594 6.93 -9.07 -18.08
C LYS A 594 7.99 -9.17 -17.00
N THR A 595 8.36 -10.38 -16.59
CA THR A 595 9.40 -10.61 -15.59
C THR A 595 10.78 -10.14 -16.07
N ARG A 596 11.15 -10.37 -17.33
CA ARG A 596 12.40 -9.90 -17.94
C ARG A 596 12.49 -8.37 -17.94
N ILE A 597 11.42 -7.68 -18.28
CA ILE A 597 11.34 -6.21 -18.28
C ILE A 597 11.53 -5.65 -16.88
N VAL A 598 10.79 -6.16 -15.90
CA VAL A 598 10.89 -5.74 -14.49
C VAL A 598 12.32 -5.94 -13.97
N ASN A 599 12.92 -7.11 -14.21
CA ASN A 599 14.26 -7.43 -13.77
C ASN A 599 15.31 -6.54 -14.43
N ALA A 600 15.15 -6.15 -15.69
CA ALA A 600 16.07 -5.22 -16.37
C ALA A 600 16.12 -3.86 -15.65
N TRP A 601 14.97 -3.29 -15.29
CA TRP A 601 14.90 -2.04 -14.54
C TRP A 601 15.50 -2.16 -13.15
N ARG A 602 15.19 -3.24 -12.40
CA ARG A 602 15.71 -3.49 -11.05
C ARG A 602 17.22 -3.71 -11.06
N ASN A 603 17.74 -4.52 -11.99
CA ASN A 603 19.17 -4.81 -12.10
C ASN A 603 19.97 -3.55 -12.48
N ALA A 604 19.35 -2.60 -13.17
CA ALA A 604 19.93 -1.29 -13.43
C ALA A 604 19.87 -0.34 -12.22
N GLY A 605 19.30 -0.77 -11.10
CA GLY A 605 19.24 -0.02 -9.84
C GLY A 605 18.01 0.89 -9.67
N TYR A 606 17.00 0.77 -10.54
CA TYR A 606 15.76 1.55 -10.43
C TYR A 606 14.77 0.85 -9.52
N VAL A 607 14.13 1.61 -8.64
CA VAL A 607 12.98 1.14 -7.85
C VAL A 607 11.78 1.02 -8.77
N THR A 608 11.35 -0.22 -9.01
CA THR A 608 10.38 -0.58 -10.05
C THR A 608 9.09 -1.12 -9.42
N ALA A 609 7.96 -0.49 -9.78
CA ALA A 609 6.63 -0.99 -9.51
C ALA A 609 6.08 -1.78 -10.71
N MET A 610 5.28 -2.82 -10.45
CA MET A 610 4.61 -3.61 -11.49
C MET A 610 3.17 -3.87 -11.12
N THR A 611 2.23 -3.56 -12.04
CA THR A 611 0.81 -3.85 -11.88
C THR A 611 0.40 -5.10 -12.64
N GLY A 612 -0.63 -5.79 -12.19
CA GLY A 612 -1.25 -6.88 -12.92
C GLY A 612 -2.51 -7.40 -12.25
N ASP A 613 -3.35 -8.11 -13.00
CA ASP A 613 -4.65 -8.65 -12.58
C ASP A 613 -4.74 -10.17 -12.72
N GLY A 614 -3.98 -10.77 -13.64
CA GLY A 614 -4.04 -12.20 -13.96
C GLY A 614 -3.01 -13.07 -13.23
N VAL A 615 -3.27 -14.36 -13.14
CA VAL A 615 -2.30 -15.37 -12.64
C VAL A 615 -0.94 -15.24 -13.33
N ASN A 616 -0.98 -14.93 -14.63
CA ASN A 616 0.21 -14.73 -15.47
C ASN A 616 1.09 -13.55 -15.05
N ASP A 617 0.55 -12.63 -14.28
CA ASP A 617 1.29 -11.45 -13.79
C ASP A 617 1.97 -11.68 -12.44
N ALA A 618 1.53 -12.69 -11.70
CA ALA A 618 2.04 -12.97 -10.36
C ALA A 618 3.58 -13.07 -10.28
N PRO A 619 4.28 -13.74 -11.22
CA PRO A 619 5.75 -13.77 -11.20
C PRO A 619 6.39 -12.38 -11.36
N SER A 620 5.87 -11.54 -12.24
CA SER A 620 6.40 -10.18 -12.48
C SER A 620 6.07 -9.22 -11.33
N ILE A 621 4.86 -9.35 -10.73
CA ILE A 621 4.46 -8.62 -9.52
C ILE A 621 5.39 -8.97 -8.36
N LYS A 622 5.65 -10.25 -8.14
CA LYS A 622 6.57 -10.72 -7.08
C LYS A 622 8.02 -10.33 -7.34
N ALA A 623 8.44 -10.24 -8.61
CA ALA A 623 9.77 -9.83 -8.99
C ALA A 623 10.02 -8.33 -8.84
N ALA A 624 9.00 -7.48 -8.82
CA ALA A 624 9.12 -6.04 -8.66
C ALA A 624 9.60 -5.66 -7.24
N ASP A 625 10.05 -4.41 -7.07
CA ASP A 625 10.31 -3.84 -5.74
C ASP A 625 9.00 -3.48 -5.05
N ILE A 626 7.96 -3.21 -5.85
CA ILE A 626 6.60 -2.93 -5.41
C ILE A 626 5.64 -3.68 -6.33
N GLY A 627 5.11 -4.78 -5.84
CA GLY A 627 4.05 -5.51 -6.52
C GLY A 627 2.68 -4.89 -6.27
N ILE A 628 1.91 -4.62 -7.33
CA ILE A 628 0.60 -3.99 -7.25
C ILE A 628 -0.45 -4.90 -7.90
N GLY A 629 -1.41 -5.35 -7.10
CA GLY A 629 -2.54 -6.15 -7.56
C GLY A 629 -3.80 -5.32 -7.76
N MET A 630 -4.66 -5.74 -8.69
CA MET A 630 -5.98 -5.15 -8.88
C MET A 630 -6.96 -5.71 -7.83
N GLY A 631 -7.84 -4.88 -7.31
CA GLY A 631 -8.81 -5.24 -6.26
C GLY A 631 -10.10 -5.79 -6.81
N ILE A 632 -10.59 -5.24 -7.95
CA ILE A 632 -11.84 -5.62 -8.59
C ILE A 632 -11.58 -6.75 -9.58
N THR A 633 -10.72 -6.54 -10.58
CA THR A 633 -10.44 -7.50 -11.65
C THR A 633 -9.35 -8.51 -11.28
N GLY A 634 -8.55 -8.22 -10.26
CA GLY A 634 -7.40 -9.04 -9.89
C GLY A 634 -7.81 -10.38 -9.28
N THR A 635 -7.09 -11.44 -9.67
CA THR A 635 -7.21 -12.76 -9.07
C THR A 635 -6.66 -12.78 -7.65
N ASP A 636 -7.07 -13.72 -6.83
CA ASP A 636 -6.55 -13.88 -5.48
C ASP A 636 -5.04 -14.14 -5.46
N VAL A 637 -4.52 -14.79 -6.51
CA VAL A 637 -3.08 -15.01 -6.69
C VAL A 637 -2.33 -13.70 -6.75
N THR A 638 -2.78 -12.78 -7.62
CA THR A 638 -2.15 -11.45 -7.76
C THR A 638 -2.26 -10.65 -6.48
N LYS A 639 -3.44 -10.66 -5.84
CA LYS A 639 -3.66 -9.99 -4.55
C LYS A 639 -2.74 -10.54 -3.46
N ASN A 640 -2.50 -11.86 -3.42
CA ASN A 640 -1.68 -12.50 -2.39
C ASN A 640 -0.18 -12.23 -2.54
N VAL A 641 0.35 -12.12 -3.76
CA VAL A 641 1.76 -11.81 -3.99
C VAL A 641 2.05 -10.32 -3.96
N ALA A 642 1.03 -9.46 -4.13
CA ALA A 642 1.17 -8.02 -4.18
C ALA A 642 1.54 -7.41 -2.82
N ASP A 643 2.29 -6.34 -2.85
CA ASP A 643 2.61 -5.49 -1.70
C ASP A 643 1.52 -4.45 -1.43
N MET A 644 0.80 -4.06 -2.49
CA MET A 644 -0.33 -3.12 -2.46
C MET A 644 -1.45 -3.62 -3.38
N VAL A 645 -2.70 -3.42 -2.98
CA VAL A 645 -3.89 -3.72 -3.80
C VAL A 645 -4.69 -2.44 -4.04
N LEU A 646 -5.08 -2.21 -5.30
CA LEU A 646 -5.90 -1.06 -5.68
C LEU A 646 -7.38 -1.43 -5.60
N ALA A 647 -8.12 -0.85 -4.67
CA ALA A 647 -9.54 -1.16 -4.49
C ALA A 647 -10.42 -0.68 -5.67
N ASP A 648 -9.91 0.23 -6.50
CA ASP A 648 -10.59 0.84 -7.66
C ASP A 648 -9.95 0.50 -9.01
N ASP A 649 -8.92 -0.34 -9.03
CA ASP A 649 -8.14 -0.73 -10.21
C ASP A 649 -7.59 0.45 -11.02
N ASN A 650 -7.32 1.60 -10.39
CA ASN A 650 -7.02 2.84 -11.07
C ASN A 650 -5.54 3.23 -10.96
N PHE A 651 -4.89 3.49 -12.10
CA PHE A 651 -3.50 3.96 -12.15
C PHE A 651 -3.27 5.26 -11.34
N ALA A 652 -4.24 6.18 -11.33
CA ALA A 652 -4.12 7.43 -10.58
C ALA A 652 -3.98 7.19 -9.06
N THR A 653 -4.56 6.12 -8.55
CA THR A 653 -4.40 5.69 -7.15
C THR A 653 -2.97 5.30 -6.83
N ILE A 654 -2.21 4.73 -7.79
CA ILE A 654 -0.77 4.45 -7.61
C ILE A 654 0.00 5.74 -7.40
N VAL A 655 -0.28 6.76 -8.21
CA VAL A 655 0.39 8.06 -8.13
C VAL A 655 0.08 8.74 -6.80
N GLY A 656 -1.18 8.70 -6.37
CA GLY A 656 -1.59 9.18 -5.05
C GLY A 656 -0.92 8.40 -3.89
N ALA A 657 -0.67 7.11 -4.06
CA ALA A 657 0.05 6.29 -3.08
C ALA A 657 1.56 6.65 -3.05
N VAL A 658 2.17 6.98 -4.18
CA VAL A 658 3.55 7.50 -4.23
C VAL A 658 3.66 8.84 -3.52
N GLU A 659 2.73 9.78 -3.76
CA GLU A 659 2.65 11.06 -3.05
C GLU A 659 2.61 10.83 -1.53
N GLU A 660 1.72 9.96 -1.09
CA GLU A 660 1.55 9.63 0.32
C GLU A 660 2.80 8.95 0.91
N GLY A 661 3.44 8.04 0.18
CA GLY A 661 4.70 7.41 0.56
C GLY A 661 5.83 8.43 0.76
N ARG A 662 5.95 9.41 -0.14
CA ARG A 662 6.89 10.52 -0.01
C ARG A 662 6.57 11.38 1.21
N ARG A 663 5.29 11.70 1.45
CA ARG A 663 4.83 12.48 2.60
C ARG A 663 5.17 11.78 3.92
N ILE A 664 4.88 10.49 4.02
CA ILE A 664 5.17 9.69 5.21
C ILE A 664 6.66 9.72 5.51
N TYR A 665 7.50 9.50 4.51
CA TYR A 665 8.95 9.52 4.68
C TYR A 665 9.47 10.90 5.10
N ASP A 666 8.99 11.98 4.47
CA ASP A 666 9.36 13.35 4.84
C ASP A 666 8.97 13.65 6.30
N ASN A 667 7.78 13.23 6.72
CA ASN A 667 7.31 13.45 8.10
C ASN A 667 8.12 12.64 9.12
N ILE A 668 8.50 11.39 8.76
CA ILE A 668 9.41 10.60 9.58
C ILE A 668 10.76 11.31 9.72
N ARG A 669 11.33 11.83 8.62
CA ARG A 669 12.60 12.59 8.66
C ARG A 669 12.49 13.84 9.52
N LYS A 670 11.36 14.58 9.42
CA LYS A 670 11.10 15.77 10.25
C LYS A 670 11.10 15.41 11.74
N ALA A 671 10.41 14.33 12.11
CA ALA A 671 10.37 13.87 13.49
C ALA A 671 11.75 13.38 13.98
N ILE A 672 12.50 12.63 13.16
CA ILE A 672 13.85 12.17 13.47
C ILE A 672 14.78 13.37 13.68
N GLN A 673 14.76 14.34 12.76
CA GLN A 673 15.61 15.53 12.85
C GLN A 673 15.30 16.34 14.12
N PHE A 674 14.00 16.48 14.45
CA PHE A 674 13.55 17.17 15.66
C PHE A 674 14.09 16.47 16.91
N LEU A 675 13.80 15.17 17.09
CA LEU A 675 14.23 14.40 18.25
C LEU A 675 15.76 14.35 18.41
N LEU A 676 16.49 14.12 17.33
CA LEU A 676 17.96 14.08 17.39
C LEU A 676 18.56 15.47 17.66
N GLY A 677 17.93 16.54 17.16
CA GLY A 677 18.34 17.91 17.43
C GLY A 677 18.15 18.29 18.90
N SER A 678 17.01 17.91 19.49
CA SER A 678 16.71 18.09 20.91
C SER A 678 17.71 17.33 21.78
N ASN A 679 17.88 16.04 21.60
CA ASN A 679 18.85 15.25 22.36
C ASN A 679 20.29 15.78 22.21
N MET A 680 20.66 16.29 21.04
CA MET A 680 21.97 16.92 20.84
C MET A 680 22.11 18.18 21.71
N SER A 681 21.05 18.99 21.83
CA SER A 681 21.07 20.22 22.66
C SER A 681 21.22 19.90 24.15
N GLU A 682 20.53 18.85 24.62
CA GLU A 682 20.62 18.35 25.98
C GLU A 682 22.04 17.86 26.32
N VAL A 683 22.59 16.99 25.47
CA VAL A 683 23.93 16.43 25.61
C VAL A 683 24.99 17.52 25.65
N LEU A 684 24.94 18.48 24.71
CA LEU A 684 25.90 19.57 24.64
C LEU A 684 25.76 20.50 25.83
N SER A 685 24.56 20.81 26.31
CA SER A 685 24.31 21.65 27.46
C SER A 685 24.93 21.04 28.74
N ILE A 686 24.69 19.75 28.98
CA ILE A 686 25.28 19.06 30.14
C ILE A 686 26.81 18.97 30.01
N PHE A 687 27.30 18.67 28.80
CA PHE A 687 28.72 18.55 28.53
C PHE A 687 29.45 19.87 28.81
N PHE A 688 28.97 20.99 28.27
CA PHE A 688 29.59 22.32 28.52
C PHE A 688 29.45 22.78 29.97
N ALA A 689 28.30 22.58 30.61
CA ALA A 689 28.12 22.88 32.02
C ALA A 689 29.09 22.08 32.89
N THR A 690 29.26 20.80 32.61
CA THR A 690 30.25 19.94 33.31
C THR A 690 31.65 20.41 33.10
N LEU A 691 32.05 20.81 31.89
CA LEU A 691 33.38 21.39 31.64
C LEU A 691 33.62 22.66 32.42
N LEU A 692 32.61 23.51 32.51
CA LEU A 692 32.66 24.78 33.25
C LEU A 692 32.54 24.57 34.76
N GLY A 693 31.97 23.46 35.25
CA GLY A 693 31.99 23.04 36.66
C GLY A 693 30.70 23.37 37.42
N PHE A 694 29.56 23.41 36.74
CA PHE A 694 28.26 23.57 37.35
C PHE A 694 27.26 22.53 36.78
N THR A 695 26.17 22.33 37.48
CA THR A 695 25.07 21.46 37.05
C THR A 695 23.96 22.31 36.44
N ILE A 696 23.66 22.13 35.14
CA ILE A 696 22.63 22.91 34.45
C ILE A 696 21.25 22.26 34.54
N LEU A 697 21.17 20.96 34.41
CA LEU A 697 19.94 20.16 34.44
C LEU A 697 20.17 18.86 35.19
N GLN A 698 19.14 18.35 35.84
CA GLN A 698 19.11 17.04 36.51
C GLN A 698 18.45 15.96 35.63
N PRO A 699 18.63 14.66 35.91
CA PRO A 699 18.02 13.57 35.12
C PRO A 699 16.52 13.71 35.00
N VAL A 700 15.83 14.12 36.04
CA VAL A 700 14.37 14.28 36.08
C VAL A 700 13.88 15.36 35.10
N HIS A 701 14.67 16.44 34.92
CA HIS A 701 14.36 17.51 33.96
C HIS A 701 14.41 17.01 32.53
N LEU A 702 15.41 16.20 32.19
CA LEU A 702 15.59 15.60 30.86
C LEU A 702 14.49 14.60 30.53
N LEU A 703 14.08 13.77 31.49
CA LEU A 703 12.96 12.87 31.33
C LEU A 703 11.66 13.62 31.06
N TRP A 704 11.44 14.78 31.71
CA TRP A 704 10.30 15.63 31.42
C TRP A 704 10.34 16.18 30.01
N ILE A 705 11.49 16.68 29.58
CA ILE A 705 11.70 17.25 28.24
C ILE A 705 11.41 16.17 27.19
N ASN A 706 12.09 15.04 27.25
CA ASN A 706 11.91 13.94 26.31
C ASN A 706 10.46 13.43 26.23
N LEU A 707 9.76 13.36 27.38
CA LEU A 707 8.40 12.83 27.44
C LEU A 707 7.35 13.84 26.99
N VAL A 708 7.44 15.10 27.44
CA VAL A 708 6.38 16.10 27.28
C VAL A 708 6.65 17.06 26.13
N THR A 709 7.87 17.58 26.02
CA THR A 709 8.20 18.60 25.01
C THR A 709 8.64 18.00 23.69
N ASP A 710 9.13 16.75 23.67
CA ASP A 710 9.62 16.11 22.46
C ASP A 710 8.62 15.11 21.86
N CYS A 711 8.13 14.14 22.64
CA CYS A 711 7.27 13.08 22.12
C CYS A 711 5.97 13.59 21.51
N PHE A 712 5.26 14.53 22.16
CA PHE A 712 3.99 15.03 21.63
C PHE A 712 4.15 15.84 20.35
N PRO A 713 5.07 16.80 20.23
CA PRO A 713 5.33 17.49 18.97
C PRO A 713 5.86 16.56 17.87
N ALA A 714 6.74 15.60 18.19
CA ALA A 714 7.23 14.63 17.20
C ALA A 714 6.10 13.79 16.58
N LEU A 715 5.16 13.30 17.42
CA LEU A 715 3.97 12.60 16.94
C LEU A 715 3.09 13.49 16.06
N ALA A 716 2.92 14.73 16.44
CA ALA A 716 2.13 15.71 15.70
C ALA A 716 2.77 16.08 14.35
N LEU A 717 4.11 16.15 14.27
CA LEU A 717 4.85 16.34 13.00
C LEU A 717 4.60 15.18 12.04
N GLY A 718 4.39 13.96 12.54
CA GLY A 718 4.01 12.82 11.73
C GLY A 718 2.70 12.98 10.95
N THR A 719 1.84 13.91 11.35
CA THR A 719 0.54 14.20 10.70
C THR A 719 0.61 15.38 9.72
N GLU A 720 1.78 15.96 9.47
CA GLU A 720 1.92 17.10 8.57
C GLU A 720 1.46 16.75 7.16
N LYS A 721 0.82 17.72 6.50
CA LYS A 721 0.36 17.54 5.11
C LYS A 721 1.56 17.50 4.14
N ALA A 722 1.34 16.92 2.97
CA ALA A 722 2.31 16.93 1.88
C ALA A 722 2.70 18.38 1.53
N GLU A 723 3.99 18.62 1.28
CA GLU A 723 4.45 19.91 0.78
C GLU A 723 4.02 20.06 -0.69
N PRO A 724 3.66 21.28 -1.16
CA PRO A 724 3.10 21.49 -2.50
C PRO A 724 4.01 21.08 -3.66
N ASP A 725 5.30 20.92 -3.41
CA ASP A 725 6.33 20.54 -4.38
C ASP A 725 6.72 19.06 -4.30
N ILE A 726 6.07 18.24 -3.48
CA ILE A 726 6.47 16.85 -3.20
C ILE A 726 6.48 15.99 -4.46
N MET A 727 5.51 16.20 -5.37
CA MET A 727 5.43 15.54 -6.67
C MET A 727 6.19 16.29 -7.80
N LYS A 728 6.96 17.33 -7.48
CA LYS A 728 7.91 17.99 -8.39
C LYS A 728 9.36 17.63 -8.09
N ARG A 729 9.60 16.94 -6.99
CA ARG A 729 10.93 16.47 -6.60
C ARG A 729 11.24 15.15 -7.30
N ARG A 730 12.50 14.93 -7.69
CA ARG A 730 12.96 13.63 -8.21
C ARG A 730 12.84 12.55 -7.15
N PRO A 731 12.65 11.28 -7.54
CA PRO A 731 12.63 10.17 -6.60
C PRO A 731 13.93 10.11 -5.79
N ARG A 732 13.81 9.82 -4.51
CA ARG A 732 14.93 9.65 -3.60
C ARG A 732 15.68 8.35 -3.92
N ASP A 733 17.01 8.36 -3.75
CA ASP A 733 17.79 7.11 -3.77
C ASP A 733 17.40 6.24 -2.56
N ALA A 734 16.92 5.03 -2.83
CA ALA A 734 16.54 4.06 -1.80
C ALA A 734 17.72 3.63 -0.90
N LYS A 735 18.96 3.75 -1.40
CA LYS A 735 20.19 3.43 -0.65
C LYS A 735 20.68 4.57 0.21
N ALA A 736 20.17 5.80 0.00
CA ALA A 736 20.58 6.97 0.78
C ALA A 736 20.37 6.75 2.30
N GLY A 737 21.32 7.18 3.09
CA GLY A 737 21.25 7.14 4.55
C GLY A 737 20.21 8.09 5.11
N ILE A 738 19.84 7.94 6.37
CA ILE A 738 18.89 8.83 7.07
C ILE A 738 19.43 10.26 7.10
N PHE A 739 20.73 10.44 7.24
CA PHE A 739 21.40 11.75 7.30
C PHE A 739 21.71 12.38 5.93
N ALA A 740 21.21 11.79 4.83
CA ALA A 740 21.36 12.36 3.51
C ALA A 740 20.77 13.78 3.42
N ASP A 741 21.10 14.50 2.37
CA ASP A 741 20.63 15.85 2.07
C ASP A 741 20.95 16.89 3.14
N GLY A 742 22.08 16.75 3.85
CA GLY A 742 22.56 17.72 4.84
C GLY A 742 21.89 17.66 6.20
N MET A 743 21.03 16.66 6.48
CA MET A 743 20.32 16.53 7.75
C MET A 743 21.27 16.43 8.96
N GLY A 744 22.45 15.80 8.81
CA GLY A 744 23.44 15.73 9.89
C GLY A 744 23.97 17.12 10.30
N PHE A 745 24.21 18.02 9.34
CA PHE A 745 24.57 19.39 9.61
C PHE A 745 23.43 20.14 10.31
N ASP A 746 22.18 19.92 9.84
CA ASP A 746 21.01 20.58 10.43
C ASP A 746 20.82 20.20 11.89
N ILE A 747 20.96 18.91 12.24
CA ILE A 747 20.92 18.43 13.64
C ILE A 747 22.02 19.09 14.47
N ALA A 748 23.25 19.12 13.96
CA ALA A 748 24.39 19.64 14.69
C ALA A 748 24.24 21.15 14.99
N TYR A 749 23.91 21.98 13.98
CA TYR A 749 23.78 23.43 14.23
C TYR A 749 22.56 23.78 15.08
N GLN A 750 21.44 23.04 14.93
CA GLN A 750 20.22 23.24 15.71
C GLN A 750 20.44 22.89 17.18
N GLY A 751 21.06 21.74 17.45
CA GLY A 751 21.45 21.35 18.80
C GLY A 751 22.41 22.36 19.44
N PHE A 752 23.43 22.85 18.71
CA PHE A 752 24.34 23.86 19.20
C PHE A 752 23.64 25.21 19.46
N LEU A 753 22.70 25.60 18.57
CA LEU A 753 21.93 26.84 18.76
C LEU A 753 21.11 26.81 20.04
N VAL A 754 20.34 25.72 20.27
CA VAL A 754 19.53 25.61 21.50
C VAL A 754 20.43 25.55 22.72
N THR A 755 21.55 24.82 22.68
CA THR A 755 22.57 24.82 23.76
C THR A 755 23.03 26.22 24.09
N ALA A 756 23.38 27.03 23.09
CA ALA A 756 23.84 28.40 23.31
C ALA A 756 22.78 29.26 23.99
N LEU A 757 21.51 29.16 23.56
CA LEU A 757 20.40 29.90 24.18
C LEU A 757 20.16 29.46 25.63
N VAL A 758 20.24 28.16 25.91
CA VAL A 758 20.07 27.59 27.25
C VAL A 758 21.20 28.04 28.19
N MET A 759 22.44 27.99 27.70
CA MET A 759 23.60 28.49 28.48
C MET A 759 23.49 29.99 28.81
N VAL A 760 23.08 30.81 27.82
CA VAL A 760 22.85 32.21 28.02
C VAL A 760 21.73 32.43 29.05
N SER A 761 20.65 31.67 28.97
CA SER A 761 19.54 31.76 29.94
C SER A 761 19.99 31.42 31.36
N TYR A 762 20.80 30.34 31.50
CA TYR A 762 21.37 29.97 32.80
C TYR A 762 22.18 31.10 33.44
N PHE A 763 23.10 31.70 32.68
CA PHE A 763 23.92 32.82 33.21
C PHE A 763 23.13 34.08 33.50
N ILE A 764 22.08 34.41 32.71
CA ILE A 764 21.18 35.51 33.01
C ILE A 764 20.41 35.24 34.30
N GLY A 765 19.87 34.03 34.49
CA GLY A 765 19.18 33.64 35.72
C GLY A 765 20.10 33.71 36.94
N HIS A 766 21.33 33.22 36.81
CA HIS A 766 22.33 33.38 37.87
C HIS A 766 22.63 34.85 38.22
N PHE A 767 22.77 35.69 37.19
CA PHE A 767 22.96 37.13 37.39
C PHE A 767 21.74 37.79 38.04
N MET A 768 20.53 37.42 37.67
CA MET A 768 19.32 37.96 38.29
C MET A 768 19.15 37.54 39.74
N GLU A 769 19.62 36.35 40.11
CA GLU A 769 19.61 35.83 41.47
C GLU A 769 20.69 36.51 42.36
N THR A 770 21.92 36.63 41.85
CA THR A 770 23.06 37.01 42.67
C THR A 770 23.60 38.44 42.42
N GLY A 771 23.27 39.02 41.27
CA GLY A 771 23.84 40.29 40.80
C GLY A 771 25.27 40.16 40.25
N GLU A 772 25.85 38.98 40.18
CA GLU A 772 27.22 38.76 39.76
C GLU A 772 27.31 37.76 38.58
N TRP A 773 28.29 37.96 37.69
CA TRP A 773 28.60 37.05 36.60
C TRP A 773 29.68 36.04 37.05
N THR A 774 29.27 35.02 37.79
CA THR A 774 30.16 33.95 38.24
C THR A 774 29.70 32.59 37.68
N ILE A 775 30.65 31.65 37.66
CA ILE A 775 30.35 30.29 37.16
C ILE A 775 30.19 29.39 38.39
N THR A 776 28.99 29.34 38.93
CA THR A 776 28.63 28.51 40.08
C THR A 776 27.25 27.93 39.90
N ASN A 777 26.85 26.96 40.75
CA ASN A 777 25.50 26.45 40.75
C ASN A 777 24.48 27.54 41.15
N SER A 778 23.38 27.65 40.41
CA SER A 778 22.30 28.60 40.59
C SER A 778 20.96 27.91 40.49
N ALA A 779 20.06 28.11 41.43
CA ALA A 779 18.75 27.54 41.41
C ALA A 779 17.84 28.24 40.36
N HIS A 780 17.91 29.59 40.31
CA HIS A 780 17.21 30.38 39.26
C HIS A 780 17.78 30.07 37.87
N GLY A 781 19.14 29.95 37.76
CA GLY A 781 19.79 29.57 36.50
C GLY A 781 19.32 28.22 35.99
N THR A 782 19.22 27.19 36.83
CA THR A 782 18.73 25.87 36.49
C THR A 782 17.25 25.91 36.02
N THR A 783 16.40 26.63 36.76
CA THR A 783 14.98 26.76 36.42
C THR A 783 14.80 27.49 35.08
N MET A 784 15.50 28.64 34.87
CA MET A 784 15.47 29.36 33.60
C MET A 784 16.03 28.54 32.43
N ALA A 785 17.11 27.78 32.64
CA ALA A 785 17.66 26.88 31.63
C ALA A 785 16.66 25.83 31.21
N PHE A 786 15.97 25.21 32.17
CA PHE A 786 14.92 24.21 31.90
C PHE A 786 13.75 24.80 31.11
N VAL A 787 13.23 25.97 31.52
CA VAL A 787 12.15 26.66 30.82
C VAL A 787 12.58 27.02 29.40
N THR A 788 13.81 27.58 29.24
CA THR A 788 14.32 27.95 27.91
C THR A 788 14.50 26.77 27.01
N MET A 789 15.06 25.62 27.48
CA MET A 789 15.24 24.41 26.68
C MET A 789 13.89 23.87 26.25
N SER A 790 13.00 23.61 27.21
CA SER A 790 11.66 23.07 26.92
C SER A 790 10.86 23.91 25.91
N MET A 791 10.86 25.22 26.11
CA MET A 791 10.13 26.14 25.20
C MET A 791 10.81 26.31 23.85
N ALA A 792 12.15 26.34 23.80
CA ALA A 792 12.90 26.42 22.54
C ALA A 792 12.61 25.17 21.66
N GLU A 793 12.52 23.99 22.26
CA GLU A 793 12.16 22.77 21.55
C GLU A 793 10.70 22.80 21.06
N ILE A 794 9.76 23.26 21.90
CA ILE A 794 8.36 23.44 21.46
C ILE A 794 8.29 24.39 20.25
N PHE A 795 9.00 25.56 20.31
CA PHE A 795 9.03 26.50 19.17
C PHE A 795 9.79 25.92 17.97
N HIS A 796 10.87 25.18 18.21
CA HIS A 796 11.63 24.49 17.17
C HIS A 796 10.81 23.44 16.43
N SER A 797 9.88 22.75 17.09
CA SER A 797 8.96 21.83 16.45
C SER A 797 8.14 22.50 15.34
N MET A 798 7.81 23.78 15.49
CA MET A 798 7.15 24.56 14.43
C MET A 798 8.08 24.76 13.22
N ASN A 799 9.39 24.94 13.44
CA ASN A 799 10.36 25.03 12.34
C ASN A 799 10.45 23.71 11.55
N MET A 800 10.24 22.58 12.22
CA MET A 800 10.33 21.25 11.60
C MET A 800 9.14 20.90 10.71
N ARG A 801 8.12 21.72 10.62
CA ARG A 801 7.01 21.53 9.68
C ARG A 801 7.47 21.47 8.21
N SER A 802 8.56 22.12 7.88
CA SER A 802 9.28 21.93 6.62
C SER A 802 10.78 21.92 6.87
N GLN A 803 11.49 20.97 6.25
CA GLN A 803 12.95 20.87 6.40
C GLN A 803 13.69 22.00 5.68
N ARG A 804 13.25 22.37 4.49
CA ARG A 804 13.90 23.38 3.63
C ARG A 804 13.02 24.60 3.34
N GLY A 805 11.70 24.43 3.32
CA GLY A 805 10.74 25.52 3.09
C GLY A 805 10.64 26.46 4.28
N SER A 806 10.10 27.67 4.03
CA SER A 806 9.77 28.60 5.12
C SER A 806 8.43 28.25 5.74
N ILE A 807 8.38 28.20 7.07
CA ILE A 807 7.14 27.94 7.81
C ILE A 807 6.08 29.01 7.57
N PHE A 808 6.48 30.23 7.26
CA PHE A 808 5.58 31.35 6.97
C PHE A 808 4.91 31.25 5.59
N LYS A 809 5.43 30.40 4.69
CA LYS A 809 4.87 30.15 3.35
C LYS A 809 4.05 28.86 3.27
N LEU A 810 4.02 28.07 4.33
CA LEU A 810 3.21 26.87 4.39
C LEU A 810 1.72 27.26 4.46
N GLY A 811 0.95 26.96 3.42
CA GLY A 811 -0.49 27.21 3.38
C GLY A 811 -1.32 26.30 4.29
N SER A 812 -0.73 25.21 4.81
CA SER A 812 -1.40 24.23 5.67
C SER A 812 -1.27 24.62 7.16
N LYS A 813 -2.32 24.32 7.94
CA LYS A 813 -2.31 24.43 9.40
C LYS A 813 -2.29 23.02 10.00
N ASN A 814 -1.33 22.74 10.89
CA ASN A 814 -1.29 21.53 11.70
C ASN A 814 -1.85 21.83 13.09
N TRP A 815 -3.16 21.61 13.26
CA TRP A 815 -3.85 21.86 14.52
C TRP A 815 -3.38 20.94 15.65
N LEU A 816 -2.97 19.71 15.29
CA LEU A 816 -2.47 18.75 16.28
C LEU A 816 -1.14 19.20 16.86
N LEU A 817 -0.24 19.71 16.01
CA LEU A 817 1.05 20.28 16.46
C LEU A 817 0.84 21.52 17.31
N LEU A 818 -0.07 22.41 16.90
CA LEU A 818 -0.39 23.60 17.71
C LEU A 818 -0.98 23.20 19.05
N GLY A 819 -1.90 22.23 19.09
CA GLY A 819 -2.46 21.69 20.33
C GLY A 819 -1.38 21.06 21.21
N ALA A 820 -0.51 20.23 20.64
CA ALA A 820 0.62 19.63 21.36
C ALA A 820 1.54 20.71 21.95
N ALA A 821 1.88 21.73 21.17
CA ALA A 821 2.72 22.85 21.64
C ALA A 821 2.07 23.61 22.81
N VAL A 822 0.78 23.91 22.73
CA VAL A 822 0.06 24.61 23.81
C VAL A 822 0.01 23.75 25.08
N VAL A 823 -0.30 22.46 24.94
CA VAL A 823 -0.36 21.53 26.08
C VAL A 823 1.02 21.40 26.74
N SER A 824 2.08 21.19 25.94
CA SER A 824 3.47 21.09 26.45
C SER A 824 3.92 22.38 27.15
N LEU A 825 3.58 23.55 26.59
CA LEU A 825 3.89 24.84 27.16
C LEU A 825 3.18 25.05 28.51
N LEU A 826 1.89 24.77 28.59
CA LEU A 826 1.10 24.84 29.83
C LEU A 826 1.61 23.85 30.90
N ALA A 827 1.94 22.62 30.49
CA ALA A 827 2.45 21.61 31.40
C ALA A 827 3.83 21.99 31.95
N THR A 828 4.74 22.52 31.11
CA THR A 828 6.07 22.97 31.52
C THR A 828 5.96 24.16 32.49
N THR A 829 5.08 25.14 32.18
CA THR A 829 4.80 26.25 33.09
C THR A 829 4.24 25.77 34.43
N ALA A 830 3.30 24.83 34.39
CA ALA A 830 2.69 24.29 35.61
C ALA A 830 3.69 23.57 36.51
N VAL A 831 4.67 22.85 35.95
CA VAL A 831 5.73 22.19 36.74
C VAL A 831 6.64 23.19 37.42
N CYS A 832 6.90 24.35 36.82
CA CYS A 832 7.72 25.40 37.43
C CYS A 832 6.96 26.25 38.47
N GLU A 833 5.66 26.46 38.28
CA GLU A 833 4.86 27.41 39.08
C GLU A 833 4.04 26.77 40.19
N ILE A 834 3.65 25.49 40.06
CA ILE A 834 2.89 24.80 41.14
C ILE A 834 3.87 24.37 42.24
N PRO A 835 3.76 24.89 43.48
CA PRO A 835 4.78 24.68 44.53
C PRO A 835 5.08 23.21 44.82
N LEU A 836 4.05 22.33 44.75
CA LEU A 836 4.22 20.90 44.98
C LEU A 836 5.09 20.27 43.89
N LEU A 837 4.86 20.65 42.63
CA LEU A 837 5.60 20.13 41.48
C LEU A 837 6.99 20.77 41.40
N ALA A 838 7.08 22.09 41.56
CA ALA A 838 8.34 22.79 41.53
C ALA A 838 9.31 22.26 42.61
N GLY A 839 8.82 22.02 43.84
CA GLY A 839 9.61 21.43 44.90
C GLY A 839 10.05 19.99 44.60
N ALA A 840 9.19 19.19 43.94
CA ALA A 840 9.52 17.84 43.51
C ALA A 840 10.60 17.80 42.43
N PHE A 841 10.61 18.76 41.51
CA PHE A 841 11.61 18.88 40.45
C PHE A 841 12.85 19.70 40.86
N GLY A 842 12.90 20.23 42.12
CA GLY A 842 13.99 21.05 42.59
C GLY A 842 14.05 22.46 41.95
N PHE A 843 12.91 22.93 41.42
CA PHE A 843 12.80 24.27 40.87
C PHE A 843 12.51 25.33 41.93
N THR A 844 12.98 26.54 41.67
CA THR A 844 12.62 27.73 42.42
C THR A 844 11.55 28.52 41.69
N SER A 845 10.70 29.22 42.41
CA SER A 845 9.73 30.12 41.81
C SER A 845 10.45 31.18 40.95
N VAL A 846 10.03 31.30 39.71
CA VAL A 846 10.66 32.23 38.73
C VAL A 846 9.88 33.53 38.72
N GLU A 847 10.59 34.66 38.78
CA GLU A 847 9.94 35.98 38.66
C GLU A 847 9.39 36.17 37.22
N PRO A 848 8.31 36.97 37.04
CA PRO A 848 7.74 37.22 35.71
C PRO A 848 8.77 37.81 34.71
N ALA A 849 9.78 38.54 35.18
CA ALA A 849 10.85 39.05 34.32
C ALA A 849 11.79 37.93 33.83
N GLU A 850 12.15 37.03 34.71
CA GLU A 850 12.98 35.85 34.38
C GLU A 850 12.27 34.93 33.38
N TYR A 851 10.97 34.67 33.63
CA TYR A 851 10.14 33.87 32.70
C TYR A 851 10.05 34.54 31.33
N LEU A 852 9.85 35.84 31.25
CA LEU A 852 9.81 36.59 30.01
C LEU A 852 11.14 36.50 29.25
N VAL A 853 12.28 36.64 29.95
CA VAL A 853 13.62 36.48 29.34
C VAL A 853 13.80 35.09 28.78
N ALA A 854 13.46 34.03 29.54
CA ALA A 854 13.52 32.65 29.08
C ALA A 854 12.64 32.42 27.84
N LEU A 855 11.42 32.96 27.82
CA LEU A 855 10.50 32.89 26.69
C LEU A 855 11.06 33.62 25.45
N LEU A 856 11.59 34.81 25.60
CA LEU A 856 12.18 35.61 24.51
C LEU A 856 13.38 34.87 23.88
N LEU A 857 14.27 34.31 24.71
CA LEU A 857 15.39 33.49 24.24
C LEU A 857 14.90 32.26 23.48
N SER A 858 13.88 31.56 23.97
CA SER A 858 13.32 30.39 23.33
C SER A 858 12.73 30.70 21.95
N VAL A 859 12.03 31.82 21.80
CA VAL A 859 11.44 32.24 20.53
C VAL A 859 12.49 32.54 19.46
N LEU A 860 13.72 32.94 19.85
CA LEU A 860 14.81 33.25 18.90
C LEU A 860 15.20 32.05 18.03
N VAL A 861 14.92 30.83 18.45
CA VAL A 861 15.17 29.64 17.61
C VAL A 861 14.44 29.74 16.29
N VAL A 862 13.23 30.32 16.25
CA VAL A 862 12.42 30.42 15.04
C VAL A 862 13.09 31.28 13.96
N PRO A 863 13.38 32.58 14.19
CA PRO A 863 13.98 33.41 13.14
C PRO A 863 15.39 32.97 12.76
N ILE A 864 16.19 32.42 13.69
CA ILE A 864 17.56 31.96 13.38
C ILE A 864 17.51 30.75 12.44
N VAL A 865 16.68 29.76 12.73
CA VAL A 865 16.53 28.60 11.86
C VAL A 865 15.94 28.98 10.48
N GLU A 866 14.98 29.91 10.42
CA GLU A 866 14.45 30.43 9.16
C GLU A 866 15.52 31.17 8.33
N LEU A 867 16.42 31.91 9.00
CA LEU A 867 17.55 32.54 8.33
C LEU A 867 18.50 31.51 7.72
N VAL A 868 18.85 30.45 8.46
CA VAL A 868 19.71 29.39 7.95
C VAL A 868 19.06 28.69 6.76
N LYS A 869 17.77 28.33 6.84
CA LYS A 869 17.00 27.76 5.72
C LYS A 869 16.97 28.69 4.51
N TRP A 870 16.89 30.03 4.73
CA TRP A 870 16.92 30.97 3.63
C TRP A 870 18.30 30.98 2.92
N ILE A 871 19.40 30.93 3.68
CA ILE A 871 20.76 30.80 3.13
C ILE A 871 20.90 29.51 2.34
N GLN A 872 20.48 28.37 2.91
CA GLN A 872 20.53 27.05 2.25
C GLN A 872 19.77 27.04 0.92
N ARG A 873 18.57 27.64 0.87
CA ARG A 873 17.78 27.76 -0.36
C ARG A 873 18.45 28.63 -1.42
N ARG A 874 19.23 29.65 -1.03
CA ARG A 874 20.00 30.48 -1.97
C ARG A 874 21.20 29.73 -2.52
N SER A 875 21.90 28.97 -1.70
CA SER A 875 23.05 28.18 -2.13
C SER A 875 22.64 27.08 -3.12
N ALA A 876 21.56 26.37 -2.84
CA ALA A 876 21.03 25.32 -3.73
C ALA A 876 20.60 25.85 -5.12
N LYS A 877 20.12 27.11 -5.24
CA LYS A 877 19.78 27.74 -6.53
C LYS A 877 20.99 28.15 -7.37
N HIS A 878 22.18 28.13 -6.84
CA HIS A 878 23.42 28.44 -7.55
C HIS A 878 24.14 27.18 -8.05
N GLU A 879 23.74 25.98 -7.57
CA GLU A 879 24.26 24.69 -7.98
C GLU A 879 23.44 24.03 -9.11
N ASP A 880 22.16 24.43 -9.29
CA ASP A 880 21.32 24.06 -10.45
C ASP A 880 21.52 25.08 -11.61
#